data_3b4264441fe064dc31fcf64c4c1b168c
#
_entry.id   3b4264441fe064dc31fcf64c4c1b168c
#
_cell.length_a   1.000
_cell.length_b   1.000
_cell.length_c   1.000
_cell.angle_alpha   90.00
_cell.angle_beta   90.00
_cell.angle_gamma   90.00
#
_symmetry.space_group_name_H-M   'P 1'
#
loop_
_entity.id
_entity.type
_entity.pdbx_description
1 polymer ?
#
loop_
_entity_poly.entity_id
_entity_poly.type
_entity_poly.pdbx_seq_one_letter_code
_entity_poly.pdbx_strand_id
1 'polypeptide(L)'
;MKKLFEKIRSFFKIKIARRIAIFLAIFTSIVIVECTAFNYRSYINRGQKYDVDLGALVVNNATKKADESVEDKYVYTMNSSKMPTFLVNFTEPEEVNSFYFDINFDDVAAYRYMFSVKGYYNEDGHAGYVNSSYDLEVIPGDEQSKYFVTDFNHAISRLEIQMLNVGNYGSGSNQDFTFSIGAVGINYRILFQFSWTRVLFLLGGASILFFPICLFRDRKEKTGKPWKTIILESLMFIIPILIIVAIYAFYGNFENAFANKDSGTQISKELVDAFMKGHVYLDEKPSEALMALTNPYDPNMRGGVSYLWDHLYFNGKYYSYYGITPVFLLFLPFRLITGQYLYDSYAILLFSIIGCFFMTLTFNRMLKILYKDKPLPLAIKYTLFALLFLGCGVLFNLERPYFYEVSTSSAYMCMMIMLYHLVSGGILFKKEDKKYFTYHLVFASLWGALAVLARATMALYAVCHLIYLGFYFFKNRKEMNKKEIILFFVCSLVPYAIFGSVQCIYNYLRFGSFFDFGIEYSLTIADFKNMPFHFGNVLTSLYNFLFGLPIPTANSFFMYGANVHFGGAYYFFETSSSVGLFIRMPILWLIFVLPFINKATGKERLEHLFLRWLPCVIIPFIQVAITWQSGYATRYFSDFAWPLTFFAILLIAKQYNQTENERVQKTIFGFLVGNLLFSSFVTICVIFVYVPMLTHHAGALDWAYTRFYYYLGHELNFWR
;
A
#
# COMPACT_ATOMS: atom_id res chain seq x y z
N MET A 1 -50.29 -6.01 25.44
CA MET A 1 -49.50 -5.46 24.29
C MET A 1 -49.14 -3.96 24.44
N LYS A 2 -50.10 -3.03 24.67
CA LYS A 2 -49.81 -1.58 24.84
C LYS A 2 -48.73 -1.28 25.91
N LYS A 3 -48.85 -1.86 27.11
CA LYS A 3 -47.82 -1.69 28.19
C LYS A 3 -46.46 -2.25 27.83
N LEU A 4 -46.36 -3.33 27.03
CA LEU A 4 -45.11 -3.90 26.55
C LEU A 4 -44.48 -2.96 25.50
N PHE A 5 -45.29 -2.42 24.58
CA PHE A 5 -44.85 -1.44 23.58
C PHE A 5 -44.35 -0.13 24.24
N GLU A 6 -44.99 0.33 25.29
CA GLU A 6 -44.55 1.53 26.03
C GLU A 6 -43.24 1.26 26.80
N LYS A 7 -43.09 0.06 27.40
CA LYS A 7 -41.81 -0.34 28.03
C LYS A 7 -40.70 -0.44 27.02
N ILE A 8 -40.92 -1.06 25.85
CA ILE A 8 -39.94 -1.14 24.75
C ILE A 8 -39.62 0.26 24.25
N ARG A 9 -40.59 1.15 24.04
CA ARG A 9 -40.41 2.52 23.60
C ARG A 9 -39.62 3.37 24.62
N SER A 10 -39.85 3.15 25.93
CA SER A 10 -39.11 3.81 27.00
C SER A 10 -37.68 3.29 27.11
N PHE A 11 -37.45 1.98 26.89
CA PHE A 11 -36.13 1.36 26.84
C PHE A 11 -35.29 1.95 25.69
N PHE A 12 -35.85 2.09 24.49
CA PHE A 12 -35.15 2.70 23.34
C PHE A 12 -34.97 4.22 23.47
N LYS A 13 -35.63 4.91 24.43
CA LYS A 13 -35.29 6.31 24.75
C LYS A 13 -33.97 6.43 25.49
N ILE A 14 -33.48 5.37 26.12
CA ILE A 14 -32.17 5.35 26.78
C ILE A 14 -31.09 5.27 25.68
N LYS A 15 -30.19 6.24 25.62
CA LYS A 15 -29.12 6.33 24.61
C LYS A 15 -28.30 5.00 24.48
N ILE A 16 -27.99 4.36 25.60
CA ILE A 16 -27.21 3.12 25.66
C ILE A 16 -27.99 1.98 25.04
N ALA A 17 -29.28 1.82 25.38
CA ALA A 17 -30.12 0.75 24.83
C ALA A 17 -30.28 0.85 23.31
N ARG A 18 -30.42 2.08 22.78
CA ARG A 18 -30.46 2.29 21.33
C ARG A 18 -29.14 1.92 20.65
N ARG A 19 -27.99 2.22 21.28
CA ARG A 19 -26.66 1.85 20.75
C ARG A 19 -26.46 0.35 20.74
N ILE A 20 -26.85 -0.34 21.83
CA ILE A 20 -26.83 -1.80 21.90
C ILE A 20 -27.73 -2.39 20.81
N ALA A 21 -28.94 -1.86 20.62
CA ALA A 21 -29.84 -2.34 19.59
C ALA A 21 -29.27 -2.15 18.16
N ILE A 22 -28.62 -1.02 17.88
CA ILE A 22 -27.96 -0.80 16.58
C ILE A 22 -26.79 -1.78 16.40
N PHE A 23 -25.98 -1.99 17.43
CA PHE A 23 -24.87 -2.94 17.38
C PHE A 23 -25.36 -4.38 17.14
N LEU A 24 -26.41 -4.78 17.85
CA LEU A 24 -27.06 -6.08 17.64
C LEU A 24 -27.65 -6.20 16.22
N ALA A 25 -28.25 -5.13 15.71
CA ALA A 25 -28.74 -5.11 14.33
C ALA A 25 -27.61 -5.27 13.31
N ILE A 26 -26.45 -4.61 13.53
CA ILE A 26 -25.24 -4.79 12.70
C ILE A 26 -24.76 -6.24 12.78
N PHE A 27 -24.63 -6.80 13.98
CA PHE A 27 -24.23 -8.20 14.18
C PHE A 27 -25.19 -9.16 13.46
N THR A 28 -26.49 -8.99 13.66
CA THR A 28 -27.52 -9.81 12.99
C THR A 28 -27.45 -9.68 11.46
N SER A 29 -27.21 -8.47 10.95
CA SER A 29 -27.03 -8.25 9.50
C SER A 29 -25.78 -8.97 8.97
N ILE A 30 -24.67 -8.97 9.71
CA ILE A 30 -23.45 -9.70 9.35
C ILE A 30 -23.74 -11.21 9.33
N VAL A 31 -24.44 -11.75 10.32
CA VAL A 31 -24.83 -13.17 10.37
C VAL A 31 -25.76 -13.54 9.19
N ILE A 32 -26.68 -12.65 8.83
CA ILE A 32 -27.55 -12.87 7.66
C ILE A 32 -26.71 -12.89 6.38
N VAL A 33 -25.79 -11.95 6.20
CA VAL A 33 -24.88 -11.91 5.06
C VAL A 33 -24.01 -13.16 5.00
N GLU A 34 -23.50 -13.62 6.15
CA GLU A 34 -22.76 -14.89 6.27
C GLU A 34 -23.60 -16.08 5.79
N CYS A 35 -24.81 -16.21 6.30
CA CYS A 35 -25.70 -17.32 5.93
C CYS A 35 -26.24 -17.24 4.50
N THR A 36 -26.30 -16.05 3.89
CA THR A 36 -26.88 -15.85 2.55
C THR A 36 -25.82 -15.59 1.48
N ALA A 37 -25.18 -14.43 1.52
CA ALA A 37 -24.27 -13.99 0.45
C ALA A 37 -23.00 -14.85 0.36
N PHE A 38 -22.33 -15.14 1.49
CA PHE A 38 -21.12 -15.97 1.48
C PHE A 38 -21.38 -17.45 1.24
N ASN A 39 -22.59 -17.91 1.53
CA ASN A 39 -22.99 -19.30 1.35
C ASN A 39 -24.03 -19.49 0.24
N TYR A 40 -24.29 -18.49 -0.63
CA TYR A 40 -25.35 -18.59 -1.65
C TYR A 40 -25.19 -19.79 -2.58
N ARG A 41 -23.96 -20.18 -2.89
CA ARG A 41 -23.64 -21.32 -3.76
C ARG A 41 -24.02 -22.66 -3.16
N SER A 42 -24.08 -22.76 -1.82
CA SER A 42 -24.52 -23.98 -1.14
C SER A 42 -26.02 -24.26 -1.28
N TYR A 43 -26.79 -23.24 -1.69
CA TYR A 43 -28.24 -23.37 -1.92
C TYR A 43 -28.60 -23.73 -3.36
N ILE A 44 -27.64 -23.69 -4.29
CA ILE A 44 -27.88 -23.99 -5.70
C ILE A 44 -27.79 -25.50 -5.91
N ASN A 45 -28.80 -26.07 -6.59
CA ASN A 45 -28.77 -27.45 -7.06
C ASN A 45 -27.81 -27.56 -8.27
N ARG A 46 -26.90 -28.55 -8.26
CA ARG A 46 -25.85 -28.72 -9.27
C ARG A 46 -26.10 -29.89 -10.22
N GLY A 47 -27.21 -30.58 -10.08
CA GLY A 47 -27.51 -31.76 -10.90
C GLY A 47 -27.41 -33.06 -10.09
N GLN A 48 -27.33 -34.18 -10.79
CA GLN A 48 -27.22 -35.49 -10.16
C GLN A 48 -25.79 -35.70 -9.66
N LYS A 49 -25.68 -35.90 -8.35
CA LYS A 49 -24.41 -36.15 -7.67
C LYS A 49 -23.96 -37.59 -7.83
N TYR A 50 -22.66 -37.82 -8.12
CA TYR A 50 -22.05 -39.14 -8.02
C TYR A 50 -20.54 -39.06 -7.71
N ASP A 51 -20.01 -40.15 -7.16
CA ASP A 51 -18.59 -40.31 -6.86
C ASP A 51 -17.86 -40.94 -8.07
N VAL A 52 -16.67 -40.41 -8.37
CA VAL A 52 -15.78 -40.97 -9.39
C VAL A 52 -15.03 -42.14 -8.77
N ASP A 53 -15.05 -43.28 -9.46
CA ASP A 53 -14.18 -44.41 -9.08
C ASP A 53 -12.71 -44.01 -9.19
N LEU A 54 -12.02 -43.94 -8.06
CA LEU A 54 -10.59 -43.56 -8.02
C LEU A 54 -9.70 -44.60 -8.75
N GLY A 55 -10.19 -45.83 -8.93
CA GLY A 55 -9.52 -46.85 -9.76
C GLY A 55 -9.54 -46.53 -11.25
N ALA A 56 -10.57 -45.78 -11.71
CA ALA A 56 -10.72 -45.32 -13.10
C ALA A 56 -10.09 -43.93 -13.33
N LEU A 57 -9.66 -43.23 -12.28
CA LEU A 57 -8.98 -41.93 -12.39
C LEU A 57 -7.60 -42.09 -13.01
N VAL A 58 -7.34 -41.45 -14.15
CA VAL A 58 -6.03 -41.46 -14.79
C VAL A 58 -5.18 -40.34 -14.27
N VAL A 59 -4.04 -40.67 -13.65
CA VAL A 59 -3.09 -39.68 -13.12
C VAL A 59 -1.82 -39.74 -13.94
N ASN A 60 -1.54 -38.66 -14.68
CA ASN A 60 -0.32 -38.52 -15.48
C ASN A 60 0.75 -37.74 -14.70
N ASN A 61 2.01 -38.01 -14.99
CA ASN A 61 3.18 -37.38 -14.38
C ASN A 61 3.30 -37.59 -12.84
N ALA A 62 2.68 -38.64 -12.31
CA ALA A 62 2.87 -39.11 -10.95
C ALA A 62 2.90 -40.63 -10.90
N THR A 63 3.62 -41.19 -9.94
CA THR A 63 3.77 -42.64 -9.77
C THR A 63 2.97 -43.08 -8.53
N LYS A 64 2.04 -44.02 -8.71
CA LYS A 64 1.26 -44.59 -7.62
C LYS A 64 2.20 -45.44 -6.73
N LYS A 65 2.15 -45.26 -5.42
CA LYS A 65 2.85 -46.12 -4.46
C LYS A 65 2.16 -47.48 -4.36
N ALA A 66 2.94 -48.55 -4.47
CA ALA A 66 2.40 -49.92 -4.67
C ALA A 66 1.79 -50.54 -3.39
N ASP A 67 2.08 -50.03 -2.19
CA ASP A 67 1.83 -50.79 -0.93
C ASP A 67 1.07 -50.03 0.19
N GLU A 68 0.59 -48.84 -0.01
CA GLU A 68 -0.15 -48.10 1.01
C GLU A 68 -1.62 -47.89 0.61
N SER A 69 -2.40 -48.94 0.66
CA SER A 69 -3.85 -48.80 0.78
C SER A 69 -4.18 -48.56 2.28
N VAL A 70 -4.01 -47.31 2.74
CA VAL A 70 -4.83 -46.83 3.86
C VAL A 70 -6.25 -46.85 3.31
N GLU A 71 -7.19 -47.52 3.96
CA GLU A 71 -8.59 -47.63 3.55
C GLU A 71 -9.06 -46.32 2.91
N ASP A 72 -9.47 -46.40 1.64
CA ASP A 72 -10.04 -45.31 0.82
C ASP A 72 -9.11 -44.18 0.32
N LYS A 73 -7.78 -44.29 0.34
CA LYS A 73 -6.87 -43.28 -0.25
C LYS A 73 -5.88 -43.82 -1.23
N TYR A 74 -5.68 -43.10 -2.34
CA TYR A 74 -4.67 -43.41 -3.36
C TYR A 74 -3.46 -42.46 -3.16
N VAL A 75 -2.27 -43.02 -2.90
CA VAL A 75 -1.02 -42.29 -2.65
C VAL A 75 -0.15 -42.27 -3.89
N TYR A 76 0.35 -41.09 -4.24
CA TYR A 76 1.21 -40.84 -5.39
C TYR A 76 2.45 -40.07 -5.02
N THR A 77 3.53 -40.30 -5.79
CA THR A 77 4.73 -39.44 -5.77
C THR A 77 4.84 -38.71 -7.09
N MET A 78 5.23 -37.44 -7.02
CA MET A 78 5.45 -36.58 -8.17
C MET A 78 6.73 -35.77 -8.03
N ASN A 79 7.27 -35.26 -9.15
CA ASN A 79 8.32 -34.26 -9.16
C ASN A 79 7.75 -32.96 -9.75
N SER A 80 8.02 -31.81 -9.10
CA SER A 80 7.50 -30.51 -9.52
C SER A 80 7.99 -30.01 -10.88
N SER A 81 9.03 -30.67 -11.47
CA SER A 81 9.44 -30.39 -12.85
C SER A 81 8.39 -30.83 -13.87
N LYS A 82 7.53 -31.80 -13.50
CA LYS A 82 6.43 -32.33 -14.33
C LYS A 82 5.19 -32.48 -13.48
N MET A 83 4.43 -31.37 -13.34
CA MET A 83 3.20 -31.35 -12.54
C MET A 83 2.17 -32.41 -13.03
N PRO A 84 1.46 -33.06 -12.09
CA PRO A 84 0.50 -34.09 -12.43
C PRO A 84 -0.75 -33.52 -13.09
N THR A 85 -1.39 -34.34 -13.89
CA THR A 85 -2.67 -34.10 -14.54
C THR A 85 -3.62 -35.25 -14.20
N PHE A 86 -4.81 -34.89 -13.71
CA PHE A 86 -5.86 -35.82 -13.34
C PHE A 86 -6.94 -35.83 -14.43
N LEU A 87 -7.31 -36.98 -14.95
CA LEU A 87 -8.30 -37.10 -16.00
C LEU A 87 -9.46 -37.97 -15.52
N VAL A 88 -10.65 -37.41 -15.57
CA VAL A 88 -11.91 -38.12 -15.37
C VAL A 88 -12.57 -38.27 -16.73
N ASN A 89 -12.69 -39.53 -17.21
CA ASN A 89 -13.38 -39.83 -18.45
C ASN A 89 -14.80 -40.28 -18.19
N PHE A 90 -15.76 -39.68 -18.88
CA PHE A 90 -17.17 -40.05 -18.81
C PHE A 90 -17.53 -41.04 -19.90
N THR A 91 -18.35 -42.03 -19.60
CA THR A 91 -18.85 -43.01 -20.59
C THR A 91 -19.80 -42.37 -21.59
N GLU A 92 -20.59 -41.39 -21.13
CA GLU A 92 -21.44 -40.50 -21.95
C GLU A 92 -21.12 -39.06 -21.58
N PRO A 93 -21.27 -38.10 -22.51
CA PRO A 93 -21.08 -36.69 -22.19
C PRO A 93 -22.02 -36.20 -21.06
N GLU A 94 -21.50 -35.54 -20.04
CA GLU A 94 -22.24 -35.14 -18.88
C GLU A 94 -22.15 -33.60 -18.61
N GLU A 95 -23.21 -33.03 -18.09
CA GLU A 95 -23.19 -31.66 -17.58
C GLU A 95 -22.46 -31.61 -16.24
N VAL A 96 -21.24 -31.05 -16.24
CA VAL A 96 -20.42 -30.87 -15.05
C VAL A 96 -20.59 -29.44 -14.57
N ASN A 97 -21.45 -29.22 -13.57
CA ASN A 97 -21.75 -27.91 -12.98
C ASN A 97 -20.90 -27.61 -11.73
N SER A 98 -20.33 -28.66 -11.14
CA SER A 98 -19.41 -28.56 -10.02
C SER A 98 -18.66 -29.89 -9.83
N PHE A 99 -17.55 -29.84 -9.13
CA PHE A 99 -16.89 -31.06 -8.67
C PHE A 99 -16.27 -30.85 -7.28
N TYR A 100 -16.09 -31.95 -6.58
CA TYR A 100 -15.36 -32.05 -5.32
C TYR A 100 -14.05 -32.77 -5.55
N PHE A 101 -12.94 -32.23 -5.03
CA PHE A 101 -11.61 -32.78 -5.22
C PHE A 101 -10.85 -32.79 -3.89
N ASP A 102 -10.80 -33.95 -3.25
CA ASP A 102 -10.08 -34.15 -2.00
C ASP A 102 -8.63 -34.60 -2.26
N ILE A 103 -7.71 -33.66 -2.30
CA ILE A 103 -6.27 -33.89 -2.47
C ILE A 103 -5.53 -33.36 -1.25
N ASN A 104 -4.58 -34.16 -0.72
CA ASN A 104 -3.78 -33.79 0.44
C ASN A 104 -2.30 -34.12 0.18
N PHE A 105 -1.39 -33.25 0.62
CA PHE A 105 0.06 -33.42 0.53
C PHE A 105 0.62 -33.68 1.92
N ASP A 106 1.38 -34.78 2.09
CA ASP A 106 1.81 -35.26 3.42
C ASP A 106 2.99 -34.47 3.99
N ASP A 107 3.95 -34.05 3.16
CA ASP A 107 5.24 -33.49 3.61
C ASP A 107 5.44 -32.01 3.25
N VAL A 108 4.42 -31.31 2.81
CA VAL A 108 4.58 -29.95 2.31
C VAL A 108 3.88 -28.95 3.23
N ALA A 109 4.64 -28.04 3.77
CA ALA A 109 4.13 -26.81 4.37
C ALA A 109 3.51 -25.90 3.27
N ALA A 110 2.65 -26.44 2.42
CA ALA A 110 2.00 -25.71 1.36
C ALA A 110 0.79 -24.96 1.93
N TYR A 111 0.70 -23.68 1.61
CA TYR A 111 -0.43 -22.85 2.01
C TYR A 111 -1.56 -22.88 0.97
N ARG A 112 -1.30 -23.38 -0.24
CA ARG A 112 -2.29 -23.62 -1.30
C ARG A 112 -1.77 -24.58 -2.37
N TYR A 113 -2.71 -25.21 -3.05
CA TYR A 113 -2.46 -26.01 -4.28
C TYR A 113 -3.28 -25.39 -5.41
N MET A 114 -2.68 -25.12 -6.56
CA MET A 114 -3.37 -24.51 -7.70
C MET A 114 -3.47 -25.48 -8.86
N PHE A 115 -4.63 -25.47 -9.52
CA PHE A 115 -4.92 -26.32 -10.66
C PHE A 115 -5.65 -25.52 -11.75
N SER A 116 -5.34 -25.77 -13.02
CA SER A 116 -6.22 -25.38 -14.12
C SER A 116 -7.20 -26.50 -14.43
N VAL A 117 -8.40 -26.13 -14.83
CA VAL A 117 -9.48 -27.09 -15.12
C VAL A 117 -9.98 -26.91 -16.54
N LYS A 118 -10.07 -28.01 -17.29
CA LYS A 118 -10.57 -28.05 -18.66
C LYS A 118 -11.63 -29.12 -18.84
N GLY A 119 -12.68 -28.79 -19.55
CA GLY A 119 -13.70 -29.71 -20.00
C GLY A 119 -13.56 -29.99 -21.49
N TYR A 120 -13.42 -31.26 -21.88
CA TYR A 120 -13.41 -31.69 -23.30
C TYR A 120 -14.83 -32.10 -23.69
N TYR A 121 -15.29 -31.63 -24.85
CA TYR A 121 -16.61 -31.93 -25.40
C TYR A 121 -16.51 -32.46 -26.82
N ASN A 122 -17.52 -33.17 -27.25
CA ASN A 122 -17.70 -33.61 -28.64
C ASN A 122 -19.20 -33.51 -28.96
N GLU A 123 -19.58 -32.43 -29.61
CA GLU A 123 -20.97 -32.12 -29.97
C GLU A 123 -21.07 -31.97 -31.49
N ASP A 124 -22.03 -32.65 -32.10
CA ASP A 124 -22.30 -32.60 -33.54
C ASP A 124 -21.07 -32.87 -34.44
N GLY A 125 -20.16 -33.72 -33.97
CA GLY A 125 -18.90 -34.03 -34.70
C GLY A 125 -17.80 -33.00 -34.53
N HIS A 126 -18.01 -31.95 -33.71
CA HIS A 126 -17.00 -30.97 -33.34
C HIS A 126 -16.42 -31.30 -31.95
N ALA A 127 -15.18 -31.74 -31.92
CA ALA A 127 -14.44 -31.95 -30.67
C ALA A 127 -13.65 -30.71 -30.31
N GLY A 128 -13.75 -30.31 -29.05
CA GLY A 128 -13.05 -29.13 -28.50
C GLY A 128 -12.82 -29.23 -27.01
N TYR A 129 -12.29 -28.16 -26.44
CA TYR A 129 -12.19 -28.03 -25.00
C TYR A 129 -12.57 -26.60 -24.55
N VAL A 130 -13.08 -26.49 -23.33
CA VAL A 130 -13.37 -25.23 -22.65
C VAL A 130 -12.54 -25.18 -21.38
N ASN A 131 -11.80 -24.09 -21.17
CA ASN A 131 -11.14 -23.83 -19.89
C ASN A 131 -12.16 -23.27 -18.92
N SER A 132 -12.08 -23.65 -17.64
CA SER A 132 -12.77 -22.91 -16.59
C SER A 132 -12.25 -21.48 -16.54
N SER A 133 -13.13 -20.51 -16.28
CA SER A 133 -12.78 -19.10 -16.17
C SER A 133 -11.85 -18.81 -14.99
N TYR A 134 -11.72 -19.74 -14.04
CA TYR A 134 -10.92 -19.58 -12.84
C TYR A 134 -10.09 -20.82 -12.57
N ASP A 135 -8.85 -20.61 -12.09
CA ASP A 135 -8.03 -21.68 -11.56
C ASP A 135 -8.61 -22.18 -10.23
N LEU A 136 -8.50 -23.48 -10.03
CA LEU A 136 -8.85 -24.17 -8.82
C LEU A 136 -7.78 -23.92 -7.77
N GLU A 137 -8.17 -23.51 -6.58
CA GLU A 137 -7.29 -23.29 -5.46
C GLU A 137 -7.77 -24.06 -4.23
N VAL A 138 -7.04 -25.10 -3.85
CA VAL A 138 -7.28 -25.86 -2.62
C VAL A 138 -6.42 -25.30 -1.51
N ILE A 139 -7.05 -24.93 -0.39
CA ILE A 139 -6.37 -24.34 0.78
C ILE A 139 -6.41 -25.38 1.91
N PRO A 140 -5.26 -25.85 2.39
CA PRO A 140 -5.20 -26.81 3.49
C PRO A 140 -5.93 -26.31 4.73
N GLY A 141 -6.85 -27.11 5.24
CA GLY A 141 -7.68 -26.79 6.39
C GLY A 141 -8.97 -26.02 6.10
N ASP A 142 -9.25 -25.75 4.82
CA ASP A 142 -10.54 -25.21 4.35
C ASP A 142 -11.27 -26.22 3.49
N GLU A 143 -12.26 -26.90 4.08
CA GLU A 143 -13.04 -27.93 3.36
C GLU A 143 -13.88 -27.33 2.22
N GLN A 144 -14.29 -26.07 2.29
CA GLN A 144 -15.06 -25.46 1.22
C GLN A 144 -14.21 -25.24 -0.03
N SER A 145 -12.88 -25.08 0.12
CA SER A 145 -11.95 -24.91 -0.99
C SER A 145 -11.80 -26.13 -1.89
N LYS A 146 -12.25 -27.30 -1.43
CA LYS A 146 -12.25 -28.55 -2.23
C LYS A 146 -13.44 -28.66 -3.19
N TYR A 147 -14.40 -27.72 -3.12
CA TYR A 147 -15.61 -27.71 -3.94
C TYR A 147 -15.52 -26.63 -5.02
N PHE A 148 -15.73 -27.03 -6.28
CA PHE A 148 -15.59 -26.15 -7.43
C PHE A 148 -16.89 -26.01 -8.19
N VAL A 149 -17.13 -24.78 -8.65
CA VAL A 149 -18.14 -24.46 -9.65
C VAL A 149 -17.45 -24.38 -11.00
N THR A 150 -17.93 -25.15 -11.95
CA THR A 150 -17.52 -25.03 -13.34
C THR A 150 -18.49 -24.14 -14.10
N ASP A 151 -18.01 -23.54 -15.17
CA ASP A 151 -18.78 -22.68 -16.07
C ASP A 151 -18.77 -23.25 -17.51
N PHE A 152 -18.71 -24.57 -17.60
CA PHE A 152 -18.79 -25.26 -18.90
C PHE A 152 -20.20 -25.16 -19.48
N ASN A 153 -20.30 -24.63 -20.69
CA ASN A 153 -21.56 -24.50 -21.41
C ASN A 153 -21.85 -25.70 -22.33
N HIS A 154 -21.10 -26.81 -22.14
CA HIS A 154 -21.16 -28.01 -22.96
C HIS A 154 -21.24 -29.26 -22.08
N ALA A 155 -21.86 -30.31 -22.58
CA ALA A 155 -21.73 -31.63 -21.97
C ALA A 155 -20.31 -32.16 -22.15
N ILE A 156 -19.65 -32.55 -21.07
CA ILE A 156 -18.22 -32.87 -21.05
C ILE A 156 -18.02 -34.36 -21.15
N SER A 157 -17.20 -34.77 -22.09
CA SER A 157 -16.77 -36.17 -22.27
C SER A 157 -15.55 -36.53 -21.42
N ARG A 158 -14.73 -35.54 -21.06
CA ARG A 158 -13.56 -35.70 -20.19
C ARG A 158 -13.29 -34.43 -19.42
N LEU A 159 -13.08 -34.54 -18.10
CA LEU A 159 -12.60 -33.46 -17.23
C LEU A 159 -11.10 -33.65 -17.02
N GLU A 160 -10.33 -32.59 -17.25
CA GLU A 160 -8.90 -32.49 -17.00
C GLU A 160 -8.62 -31.49 -15.89
N ILE A 161 -7.94 -31.93 -14.85
CA ILE A 161 -7.50 -31.09 -13.72
C ILE A 161 -5.96 -31.16 -13.74
N GLN A 162 -5.30 -30.07 -14.15
CA GLN A 162 -3.85 -29.99 -14.24
C GLN A 162 -3.29 -29.18 -13.09
N MET A 163 -2.41 -29.74 -12.29
CA MET A 163 -1.72 -29.02 -11.23
C MET A 163 -0.80 -27.94 -11.82
N LEU A 164 -0.85 -26.74 -11.27
CA LEU A 164 -0.02 -25.60 -11.66
C LEU A 164 1.12 -25.38 -10.67
N ASN A 165 0.83 -25.48 -9.38
CA ASN A 165 1.84 -25.35 -8.32
C ASN A 165 1.39 -26.00 -7.00
N VAL A 166 2.37 -26.21 -6.12
CA VAL A 166 2.24 -26.64 -4.73
C VAL A 166 2.91 -25.57 -3.88
N GLY A 167 2.14 -24.71 -3.24
CA GLY A 167 2.69 -23.55 -2.55
C GLY A 167 3.46 -22.63 -3.51
N ASN A 168 4.75 -22.43 -3.24
CA ASN A 168 5.65 -21.62 -4.09
C ASN A 168 6.38 -22.47 -5.17
N TYR A 169 6.16 -23.78 -5.20
CA TYR A 169 6.84 -24.66 -6.13
C TYR A 169 6.01 -24.85 -7.40
N GLY A 170 6.48 -24.30 -8.49
CA GLY A 170 5.90 -24.46 -9.83
C GLY A 170 6.72 -25.42 -10.70
N SER A 171 6.34 -25.56 -11.96
CA SER A 171 6.99 -26.44 -12.95
C SER A 171 8.47 -26.13 -13.22
N GLY A 172 8.98 -25.00 -12.75
CA GLY A 172 10.41 -24.65 -12.84
C GLY A 172 11.27 -25.11 -11.66
N SER A 173 10.66 -25.66 -10.60
CA SER A 173 11.37 -26.25 -9.46
C SER A 173 11.64 -27.73 -9.68
N ASN A 174 12.61 -28.31 -8.96
CA ASN A 174 12.91 -29.73 -9.03
C ASN A 174 12.84 -30.32 -7.61
N GLN A 175 11.61 -30.56 -7.14
CA GLN A 175 11.31 -31.06 -5.80
C GLN A 175 10.37 -32.25 -5.91
N ASP A 176 10.58 -33.27 -5.08
CA ASP A 176 9.71 -34.46 -5.01
C ASP A 176 8.66 -34.23 -3.91
N PHE A 177 7.42 -34.59 -4.21
CA PHE A 177 6.29 -34.51 -3.32
C PHE A 177 5.49 -35.82 -3.29
N THR A 178 4.91 -36.10 -2.12
CA THR A 178 3.94 -37.19 -1.96
C THR A 178 2.56 -36.56 -1.67
N PHE A 179 1.53 -37.05 -2.36
CA PHE A 179 0.15 -36.62 -2.16
C PHE A 179 -0.82 -37.81 -2.15
N SER A 180 -1.94 -37.63 -1.49
CA SER A 180 -3.04 -38.61 -1.49
C SER A 180 -4.31 -38.00 -2.04
N ILE A 181 -5.11 -38.80 -2.76
CA ILE A 181 -6.44 -38.48 -3.24
C ILE A 181 -7.45 -39.25 -2.38
N GLY A 182 -8.29 -38.54 -1.63
CA GLY A 182 -9.33 -39.15 -0.80
C GLY A 182 -10.60 -39.41 -1.59
N ALA A 183 -11.08 -38.47 -2.37
CA ALA A 183 -12.27 -38.58 -3.18
C ALA A 183 -12.31 -37.57 -4.34
N VAL A 184 -12.99 -37.94 -5.41
CA VAL A 184 -13.38 -37.04 -6.51
C VAL A 184 -14.87 -37.24 -6.74
N GLY A 185 -15.63 -36.17 -6.74
CA GLY A 185 -17.08 -36.24 -6.95
C GLY A 185 -17.57 -35.19 -7.93
N ILE A 186 -18.54 -35.52 -8.76
CA ILE A 186 -19.13 -34.67 -9.77
C ILE A 186 -20.49 -34.15 -9.29
N ASN A 187 -20.83 -32.91 -9.63
CA ASN A 187 -22.07 -32.24 -9.30
C ASN A 187 -22.37 -32.21 -7.79
N TYR A 188 -21.31 -32.22 -6.99
CA TYR A 188 -21.44 -32.06 -5.55
C TYR A 188 -21.98 -30.68 -5.21
N ARG A 189 -22.97 -30.63 -4.32
CA ARG A 189 -23.45 -29.39 -3.75
C ARG A 189 -22.34 -28.80 -2.89
N ILE A 190 -22.03 -27.51 -3.09
CA ILE A 190 -21.02 -26.83 -2.29
C ILE A 190 -21.42 -26.89 -0.81
N LEU A 191 -20.45 -27.21 0.03
CA LEU A 191 -20.67 -27.32 1.47
C LEU A 191 -21.07 -25.95 2.06
N PHE A 192 -22.16 -25.93 2.84
CA PHE A 192 -22.46 -24.77 3.67
C PHE A 192 -21.42 -24.70 4.80
N GLN A 193 -20.69 -23.60 4.87
CA GLN A 193 -19.67 -23.40 5.89
C GLN A 193 -19.84 -22.04 6.56
N PHE A 194 -20.32 -22.07 7.81
CA PHE A 194 -20.41 -20.87 8.62
C PHE A 194 -19.04 -20.51 9.18
N SER A 195 -18.48 -19.36 8.75
CA SER A 195 -17.16 -18.92 9.19
C SER A 195 -17.25 -17.87 10.30
N TRP A 196 -16.88 -18.26 11.51
CA TRP A 196 -16.70 -17.31 12.62
C TRP A 196 -15.57 -16.31 12.34
N THR A 197 -14.52 -16.70 11.62
CA THR A 197 -13.44 -15.83 11.21
C THR A 197 -13.96 -14.66 10.38
N ARG A 198 -14.80 -14.93 9.38
CA ARG A 198 -15.48 -13.94 8.54
C ARG A 198 -16.37 -13.02 9.36
N VAL A 199 -17.23 -13.60 10.19
CA VAL A 199 -18.14 -12.84 11.07
C VAL A 199 -17.37 -11.93 12.03
N LEU A 200 -16.33 -12.43 12.68
CA LEU A 200 -15.51 -11.65 13.62
C LEU A 200 -14.71 -10.55 12.91
N PHE A 201 -14.18 -10.82 11.72
CA PHE A 201 -13.49 -9.82 10.92
C PHE A 201 -14.43 -8.68 10.51
N LEU A 202 -15.59 -8.99 9.96
CA LEU A 202 -16.61 -8.00 9.59
C LEU A 202 -17.14 -7.23 10.81
N LEU A 203 -17.38 -7.94 11.93
CA LEU A 203 -17.81 -7.31 13.17
C LEU A 203 -16.73 -6.41 13.77
N GLY A 204 -15.46 -6.82 13.69
CA GLY A 204 -14.30 -6.02 14.09
C GLY A 204 -14.23 -4.73 13.30
N GLY A 205 -14.29 -4.80 11.97
CA GLY A 205 -14.33 -3.64 11.09
C GLY A 205 -15.52 -2.72 11.37
N ALA A 206 -16.70 -3.28 11.49
CA ALA A 206 -17.90 -2.52 11.85
C ALA A 206 -17.79 -1.87 13.23
N SER A 207 -17.18 -2.54 14.21
CA SER A 207 -16.98 -2.03 15.57
C SER A 207 -16.00 -0.87 15.62
N ILE A 208 -14.87 -0.98 14.90
CA ILE A 208 -13.86 0.09 14.79
C ILE A 208 -14.49 1.39 14.28
N LEU A 209 -15.52 1.30 13.45
CA LEU A 209 -16.23 2.45 12.90
C LEU A 209 -17.40 2.90 13.78
N PHE A 210 -18.20 1.94 14.26
CA PHE A 210 -19.41 2.22 15.03
C PHE A 210 -19.11 2.85 16.38
N PHE A 211 -18.17 2.31 17.16
CA PHE A 211 -17.92 2.78 18.52
C PHE A 211 -17.38 4.21 18.57
N PRO A 212 -16.37 4.61 17.80
CA PRO A 212 -15.93 5.99 17.73
C PRO A 212 -17.03 6.96 17.31
N ILE A 213 -17.83 6.61 16.31
CA ILE A 213 -18.95 7.41 15.83
C ILE A 213 -19.98 7.63 16.95
N CYS A 214 -20.35 6.56 17.66
CA CYS A 214 -21.28 6.63 18.78
C CYS A 214 -20.72 7.40 19.97
N LEU A 215 -19.45 7.23 20.29
CA LEU A 215 -18.79 7.90 21.42
C LEU A 215 -18.62 9.39 21.18
N PHE A 216 -18.31 9.80 19.96
CA PHE A 216 -17.89 11.16 19.64
C PHE A 216 -18.99 12.04 19.05
N ARG A 217 -20.01 11.46 18.38
CA ARG A 217 -21.08 12.21 17.71
C ARG A 217 -21.81 13.22 18.62
N ASP A 218 -21.96 12.92 19.90
CA ASP A 218 -22.71 13.75 20.85
C ASP A 218 -21.81 14.69 21.66
N ARG A 219 -20.48 14.62 21.46
CA ARG A 219 -19.54 15.47 22.18
C ARG A 219 -19.09 16.62 21.28
N LYS A 220 -19.81 17.73 21.33
CA LYS A 220 -19.19 19.04 21.06
C LYS A 220 -18.03 19.16 22.05
N GLU A 221 -16.86 19.67 21.63
CA GLU A 221 -15.74 19.98 22.54
C GLU A 221 -16.16 21.05 23.58
N LYS A 222 -17.11 20.72 24.40
CA LYS A 222 -17.36 21.49 25.63
C LYS A 222 -16.39 20.93 26.66
N THR A 223 -15.46 21.79 27.07
CA THR A 223 -14.78 21.83 28.38
C THR A 223 -15.10 20.64 29.31
N GLY A 224 -14.95 19.42 28.79
CA GLY A 224 -15.00 18.18 29.56
C GLY A 224 -13.68 18.03 30.30
N LYS A 225 -13.66 17.25 31.34
CA LYS A 225 -12.48 16.97 32.18
C LYS A 225 -11.23 16.87 31.30
N PRO A 226 -10.18 17.68 31.54
CA PRO A 226 -9.01 17.81 30.64
C PRO A 226 -8.33 16.49 30.30
N TRP A 227 -8.32 15.54 31.25
CA TRP A 227 -7.74 14.22 31.03
C TRP A 227 -8.42 13.40 29.91
N LYS A 228 -9.74 13.55 29.68
CA LYS A 228 -10.44 12.85 28.59
C LYS A 228 -10.01 13.38 27.23
N THR A 229 -9.79 14.66 27.11
CA THR A 229 -9.29 15.27 25.87
C THR A 229 -7.85 14.82 25.60
N ILE A 230 -7.01 14.76 26.67
CA ILE A 230 -5.64 14.26 26.56
C ILE A 230 -5.62 12.82 26.06
N ILE A 231 -6.42 11.92 26.66
CA ILE A 231 -6.49 10.51 26.21
C ILE A 231 -6.90 10.44 24.74
N LEU A 232 -7.93 11.16 24.34
CA LEU A 232 -8.43 11.14 22.97
C LEU A 232 -7.40 11.71 21.99
N GLU A 233 -6.73 12.81 22.32
CA GLU A 233 -5.64 13.34 21.49
C GLU A 233 -4.46 12.35 21.42
N SER A 234 -4.13 11.69 22.52
CA SER A 234 -3.08 10.63 22.54
C SER A 234 -3.41 9.46 21.61
N LEU A 235 -4.68 9.04 21.52
CA LEU A 235 -5.10 7.98 20.59
C LEU A 235 -4.86 8.35 19.12
N MET A 236 -4.89 9.63 18.76
CA MET A 236 -4.54 10.08 17.39
C MET A 236 -3.06 9.85 17.06
N PHE A 237 -2.19 9.73 18.04
CA PHE A 237 -0.78 9.37 17.85
C PHE A 237 -0.57 7.87 17.94
N ILE A 238 -1.18 7.23 18.93
CA ILE A 238 -0.94 5.83 19.26
C ILE A 238 -1.49 4.90 18.17
N ILE A 239 -2.73 5.10 17.71
CA ILE A 239 -3.36 4.20 16.75
C ILE A 239 -2.60 4.14 15.40
N PRO A 240 -2.22 5.27 14.77
CA PRO A 240 -1.41 5.23 13.55
C PRO A 240 -0.06 4.56 13.74
N ILE A 241 0.62 4.80 14.87
CA ILE A 241 1.90 4.16 15.17
C ILE A 241 1.71 2.65 15.32
N LEU A 242 0.66 2.19 16.00
CA LEU A 242 0.36 0.76 16.10
C LEU A 242 0.07 0.12 14.74
N ILE A 243 -0.64 0.82 13.85
CA ILE A 243 -0.89 0.34 12.49
C ILE A 243 0.42 0.26 11.69
N ILE A 244 1.27 1.28 11.77
CA ILE A 244 2.60 1.29 11.14
C ILE A 244 3.44 0.11 11.64
N VAL A 245 3.51 -0.10 12.95
CA VAL A 245 4.26 -1.22 13.56
C VAL A 245 3.64 -2.56 13.16
N ALA A 246 2.32 -2.68 13.08
CA ALA A 246 1.65 -3.91 12.68
C ALA A 246 1.94 -4.27 11.21
N ILE A 247 1.88 -3.30 10.29
CA ILE A 247 2.24 -3.52 8.87
C ILE A 247 3.73 -3.87 8.77
N TYR A 248 4.59 -3.16 9.48
CA TYR A 248 6.01 -3.47 9.52
C TYR A 248 6.28 -4.87 10.08
N ALA A 249 5.59 -5.27 11.16
CA ALA A 249 5.72 -6.62 11.74
C ALA A 249 5.30 -7.72 10.75
N PHE A 250 4.39 -7.38 9.84
CA PHE A 250 3.92 -8.31 8.80
C PHE A 250 4.94 -8.47 7.66
N TYR A 251 5.59 -7.39 7.23
CA TYR A 251 6.49 -7.36 6.07
C TYR A 251 7.98 -7.31 6.43
N GLY A 252 8.32 -6.79 7.59
CA GLY A 252 9.68 -6.63 8.08
C GLY A 252 10.13 -7.81 8.94
N ASN A 253 11.45 -7.97 9.06
CA ASN A 253 12.05 -8.97 9.94
C ASN A 253 12.56 -8.28 11.21
N PHE A 254 11.96 -8.56 12.36
CA PHE A 254 12.40 -8.05 13.66
C PHE A 254 13.61 -8.76 14.23
N GLU A 255 13.99 -9.93 13.69
CA GLU A 255 15.03 -10.76 14.29
C GLU A 255 16.43 -10.16 14.17
N ASN A 256 16.66 -9.31 13.16
CA ASN A 256 17.98 -8.76 12.86
C ASN A 256 17.97 -7.22 12.80
N ALA A 257 17.95 -6.55 13.96
CA ALA A 257 18.09 -5.09 14.02
C ALA A 257 19.46 -4.60 13.52
N PHE A 258 20.51 -5.44 13.66
CA PHE A 258 21.89 -5.10 13.34
C PHE A 258 22.36 -5.88 12.11
N ALA A 259 22.64 -5.16 11.02
CA ALA A 259 23.14 -5.76 9.81
C ALA A 259 24.65 -6.04 9.89
N ASN A 260 25.05 -7.23 9.45
CA ASN A 260 26.45 -7.53 9.18
C ASN A 260 26.88 -6.95 7.84
N LYS A 261 28.20 -6.75 7.63
CA LYS A 261 28.75 -6.18 6.41
C LYS A 261 28.38 -6.98 5.16
N ASP A 262 28.22 -8.28 5.29
CA ASP A 262 28.03 -9.22 4.17
C ASP A 262 26.58 -9.56 3.87
N SER A 263 25.59 -8.92 4.52
CA SER A 263 24.18 -9.21 4.33
C SER A 263 23.55 -8.35 3.23
N GLY A 264 23.55 -8.86 2.01
CA GLY A 264 22.79 -8.31 0.87
C GLY A 264 23.25 -6.95 0.34
N THR A 265 22.54 -6.42 -0.63
CA THR A 265 22.76 -5.09 -1.21
C THR A 265 22.40 -4.03 -0.17
N GLN A 266 23.38 -3.36 0.37
CA GLN A 266 23.26 -2.45 1.51
C GLN A 266 23.84 -1.07 1.17
N ILE A 267 23.29 -0.40 0.17
CA ILE A 267 23.80 0.87 -0.37
C ILE A 267 24.01 1.94 0.71
N SER A 268 23.09 2.02 1.68
CA SER A 268 23.24 2.97 2.81
C SER A 268 24.47 2.66 3.66
N LYS A 269 24.75 1.38 3.89
CA LYS A 269 25.91 0.88 4.64
C LYS A 269 27.22 1.11 3.89
N GLU A 270 27.24 0.80 2.61
CA GLU A 270 28.38 1.02 1.72
C GLU A 270 28.75 2.51 1.66
N LEU A 271 27.75 3.40 1.61
CA LEU A 271 27.96 4.84 1.62
C LEU A 271 28.47 5.34 2.99
N VAL A 272 28.04 4.73 4.11
CA VAL A 272 28.61 5.02 5.44
C VAL A 272 30.09 4.68 5.48
N ASP A 273 30.50 3.51 4.96
CA ASP A 273 31.89 3.08 4.92
C ASP A 273 32.73 4.02 4.05
N ALA A 274 32.23 4.44 2.89
CA ALA A 274 32.86 5.40 2.02
C ALA A 274 33.11 6.76 2.73
N PHE A 275 32.10 7.28 3.42
CA PHE A 275 32.24 8.55 4.16
C PHE A 275 33.20 8.43 5.35
N MET A 276 33.24 7.32 6.05
CA MET A 276 34.20 7.07 7.13
C MET A 276 35.66 7.02 6.61
N LYS A 277 35.84 6.63 5.35
CA LYS A 277 37.14 6.63 4.67
C LYS A 277 37.47 7.95 3.94
N GLY A 278 36.56 8.92 3.97
CA GLY A 278 36.79 10.27 3.39
C GLY A 278 36.57 10.35 1.88
N HIS A 279 35.79 9.43 1.27
CA HIS A 279 35.46 9.49 -0.15
C HIS A 279 33.96 9.28 -0.42
N VAL A 280 33.52 9.54 -1.65
CA VAL A 280 32.11 9.51 -2.06
C VAL A 280 31.78 8.33 -2.98
N TYR A 281 32.78 7.59 -3.45
CA TYR A 281 32.61 6.35 -4.21
C TYR A 281 32.57 5.15 -3.26
N LEU A 282 31.90 4.09 -3.67
CA LEU A 282 31.78 2.85 -2.89
C LEU A 282 33.08 2.04 -2.99
N ASP A 283 33.37 1.25 -1.95
CA ASP A 283 34.61 0.46 -1.88
C ASP A 283 34.65 -0.71 -2.87
N GLU A 284 33.47 -1.22 -3.25
CA GLU A 284 33.35 -2.31 -4.20
C GLU A 284 33.87 -1.91 -5.57
N LYS A 285 34.64 -2.80 -6.20
CA LYS A 285 35.24 -2.52 -7.51
C LYS A 285 34.38 -3.13 -8.62
N PRO A 286 34.11 -2.38 -9.71
CA PRO A 286 33.49 -2.93 -10.90
C PRO A 286 34.30 -4.08 -11.49
N SER A 287 33.63 -5.11 -12.02
CA SER A 287 34.28 -6.23 -12.71
C SER A 287 34.97 -5.72 -13.99
N GLU A 288 36.07 -6.37 -14.38
CA GLU A 288 36.77 -6.06 -15.65
C GLU A 288 35.81 -6.22 -16.84
N ALA A 289 34.93 -7.23 -16.80
CA ALA A 289 33.92 -7.45 -17.82
C ALA A 289 32.94 -6.26 -17.93
N LEU A 290 32.51 -5.65 -16.80
CA LEU A 290 31.65 -4.47 -16.82
C LEU A 290 32.40 -3.27 -17.41
N MET A 291 33.67 -3.09 -17.03
CA MET A 291 34.49 -1.97 -17.50
C MET A 291 34.82 -2.08 -19.02
N ALA A 292 34.81 -3.28 -19.57
CA ALA A 292 35.06 -3.54 -21.00
C ALA A 292 33.81 -3.36 -21.89
N LEU A 293 32.60 -3.20 -21.31
CA LEU A 293 31.41 -2.99 -22.10
C LEU A 293 31.37 -1.64 -22.80
N THR A 294 30.98 -1.60 -24.06
CA THR A 294 30.79 -0.37 -24.83
C THR A 294 29.68 0.52 -24.29
N ASN A 295 28.61 -0.11 -23.82
CA ASN A 295 27.52 0.56 -23.09
C ASN A 295 27.13 -0.25 -21.85
N PRO A 296 27.74 0.03 -20.69
CA PRO A 296 27.39 -0.69 -19.44
C PRO A 296 25.98 -0.37 -18.92
N TYR A 297 25.31 0.65 -19.44
CA TYR A 297 23.97 1.06 -18.99
C TYR A 297 22.85 0.28 -19.68
N ASP A 298 23.10 -0.35 -20.82
CA ASP A 298 22.15 -1.21 -21.50
C ASP A 298 22.02 -2.58 -20.77
N PRO A 299 20.85 -2.91 -20.21
CA PRO A 299 20.63 -4.21 -19.56
C PRO A 299 20.94 -5.43 -20.44
N ASN A 300 20.72 -5.28 -21.76
CA ASN A 300 20.97 -6.39 -22.70
C ASN A 300 22.47 -6.70 -22.85
N MET A 301 23.33 -5.67 -22.76
CA MET A 301 24.77 -5.83 -22.83
C MET A 301 25.38 -6.37 -21.52
N ARG A 302 24.68 -6.27 -20.41
CA ARG A 302 25.10 -6.77 -19.10
C ARG A 302 24.79 -8.25 -18.86
N GLY A 303 24.17 -8.96 -19.82
CA GLY A 303 23.85 -10.38 -19.68
C GLY A 303 25.10 -11.22 -19.38
N GLY A 304 25.13 -11.92 -18.24
CA GLY A 304 26.27 -12.74 -17.81
C GLY A 304 27.44 -11.97 -17.18
N VAL A 305 27.36 -10.65 -17.06
CA VAL A 305 28.38 -9.82 -16.42
C VAL A 305 28.04 -9.57 -14.94
N SER A 306 29.01 -9.75 -14.06
CA SER A 306 28.83 -9.42 -12.62
C SER A 306 28.90 -7.91 -12.38
N TYR A 307 27.86 -7.36 -11.74
CA TYR A 307 27.77 -5.95 -11.36
C TYR A 307 26.85 -5.76 -10.15
N LEU A 308 26.97 -4.60 -9.51
CA LEU A 308 26.05 -4.23 -8.44
C LEU A 308 24.76 -3.63 -9.03
N TRP A 309 23.64 -4.31 -8.77
CA TRP A 309 22.33 -3.89 -9.21
C TRP A 309 21.89 -2.60 -8.49
N ASP A 310 21.23 -1.69 -9.25
CA ASP A 310 20.76 -0.38 -8.76
C ASP A 310 21.84 0.53 -8.12
N HIS A 311 23.09 0.35 -8.54
CA HIS A 311 24.17 1.27 -8.25
C HIS A 311 24.48 2.15 -9.46
N LEU A 312 25.05 3.32 -9.21
CA LEU A 312 25.58 4.16 -10.28
C LEU A 312 27.00 3.70 -10.62
N TYR A 313 27.27 3.57 -11.89
CA TYR A 313 28.62 3.30 -12.41
C TYR A 313 29.14 4.47 -13.24
N PHE A 314 30.24 5.08 -12.81
CA PHE A 314 30.84 6.19 -13.53
C PHE A 314 32.37 6.16 -13.38
N ASN A 315 33.10 6.28 -14.50
CA ASN A 315 34.57 6.31 -14.54
C ASN A 315 35.23 5.21 -13.69
N GLY A 316 34.81 3.97 -13.84
CA GLY A 316 35.42 2.82 -13.17
C GLY A 316 35.14 2.72 -11.67
N LYS A 317 34.11 3.40 -11.15
CA LYS A 317 33.72 3.40 -9.74
C LYS A 317 32.22 3.25 -9.59
N TYR A 318 31.82 2.64 -8.48
CA TYR A 318 30.41 2.63 -8.06
C TYR A 318 30.09 3.79 -7.14
N TYR A 319 28.84 4.28 -7.23
CA TYR A 319 28.30 5.32 -6.37
C TYR A 319 26.88 4.98 -5.94
N SER A 320 26.46 5.57 -4.81
CA SER A 320 25.07 5.48 -4.37
C SER A 320 24.16 6.35 -5.24
N TYR A 321 23.03 5.78 -5.64
CA TYR A 321 21.95 6.48 -6.33
C TYR A 321 21.09 7.34 -5.38
N TYR A 322 20.99 6.91 -4.12
CA TYR A 322 20.05 7.47 -3.14
C TYR A 322 20.60 8.73 -2.47
N GLY A 323 19.66 9.54 -1.95
CA GLY A 323 19.99 10.77 -1.25
C GLY A 323 20.77 10.53 0.05
N ILE A 324 21.55 11.52 0.46
CA ILE A 324 22.49 11.42 1.59
C ILE A 324 21.86 11.74 2.95
N THR A 325 20.67 12.34 2.99
CA THR A 325 19.99 12.71 4.25
C THR A 325 19.82 11.53 5.22
N PRO A 326 19.28 10.36 4.83
CA PRO A 326 19.13 9.25 5.76
C PRO A 326 20.48 8.76 6.29
N VAL A 327 21.52 8.82 5.48
CA VAL A 327 22.87 8.43 5.89
C VAL A 327 23.39 9.35 7.00
N PHE A 328 23.30 10.67 6.81
CA PHE A 328 23.76 11.65 7.82
C PHE A 328 22.86 11.69 9.06
N LEU A 329 21.55 11.51 8.93
CA LEU A 329 20.65 11.61 10.09
C LEU A 329 20.63 10.33 10.93
N LEU A 330 20.85 9.17 10.34
CA LEU A 330 20.63 7.91 11.04
C LEU A 330 21.78 6.90 10.87
N PHE A 331 22.12 6.49 9.65
CA PHE A 331 23.05 5.37 9.45
C PHE A 331 24.47 5.66 9.92
N LEU A 332 25.03 6.83 9.59
CA LEU A 332 26.37 7.24 10.02
C LEU A 332 26.44 7.46 11.55
N PRO A 333 25.55 8.23 12.20
CA PRO A 333 25.52 8.33 13.66
C PRO A 333 25.35 6.98 14.34
N PHE A 334 24.47 6.10 13.83
CA PHE A 334 24.29 4.77 14.38
C PHE A 334 25.58 3.96 14.33
N ARG A 335 26.28 3.95 13.18
CA ARG A 335 27.57 3.29 13.00
C ARG A 335 28.62 3.81 13.96
N LEU A 336 28.72 5.14 14.11
CA LEU A 336 29.71 5.79 14.99
C LEU A 336 29.47 5.50 16.48
N ILE A 337 28.19 5.40 16.89
CA ILE A 337 27.83 5.18 18.30
C ILE A 337 27.90 3.69 18.67
N THR A 338 27.39 2.80 17.81
CA THR A 338 27.22 1.37 18.15
C THR A 338 28.34 0.49 17.61
N GLY A 339 29.10 0.96 16.63
CA GLY A 339 30.06 0.14 15.89
C GLY A 339 29.42 -0.88 14.94
N GLN A 340 28.09 -0.88 14.81
CA GLN A 340 27.31 -1.82 13.99
C GLN A 340 26.55 -1.10 12.89
N TYR A 341 25.98 -1.84 11.93
CA TYR A 341 25.12 -1.30 10.89
C TYR A 341 23.65 -1.50 11.25
N LEU A 342 22.82 -0.53 10.86
CA LEU A 342 21.38 -0.62 10.98
C LEU A 342 20.77 -1.19 9.68
N TYR A 343 19.80 -2.08 9.79
CA TYR A 343 19.03 -2.52 8.61
C TYR A 343 18.15 -1.39 8.07
N ASP A 344 18.03 -1.32 6.74
CA ASP A 344 17.21 -0.34 6.04
C ASP A 344 15.75 -0.38 6.49
N SER A 345 15.20 -1.56 6.76
CA SER A 345 13.82 -1.74 7.23
C SER A 345 13.52 -1.01 8.55
N TYR A 346 14.45 -1.02 9.51
CA TYR A 346 14.29 -0.28 10.76
C TYR A 346 14.40 1.24 10.57
N ALA A 347 15.22 1.68 9.62
CA ALA A 347 15.29 3.09 9.26
C ALA A 347 13.95 3.57 8.67
N ILE A 348 13.36 2.78 7.79
CA ILE A 348 12.05 3.05 7.18
C ILE A 348 10.95 3.13 8.25
N LEU A 349 10.94 2.17 9.19
CA LEU A 349 10.01 2.17 10.32
C LEU A 349 10.15 3.46 11.14
N LEU A 350 11.36 3.82 11.53
CA LEU A 350 11.64 5.01 12.33
C LEU A 350 11.22 6.30 11.61
N PHE A 351 11.60 6.47 10.34
CA PHE A 351 11.24 7.64 9.54
C PHE A 351 9.72 7.73 9.33
N SER A 352 9.03 6.61 9.12
CA SER A 352 7.58 6.56 8.98
C SER A 352 6.87 6.95 10.28
N ILE A 353 7.33 6.47 11.43
CA ILE A 353 6.78 6.84 12.74
C ILE A 353 6.97 8.34 13.02
N ILE A 354 8.19 8.87 12.83
CA ILE A 354 8.47 10.30 13.05
C ILE A 354 7.66 11.16 12.09
N GLY A 355 7.59 10.80 10.80
CA GLY A 355 6.79 11.49 9.80
C GLY A 355 5.30 11.52 10.17
N CYS A 356 4.74 10.38 10.57
CA CYS A 356 3.36 10.28 11.03
C CYS A 356 3.09 11.10 12.30
N PHE A 357 4.03 11.11 13.23
CA PHE A 357 3.96 11.94 14.45
C PHE A 357 3.85 13.43 14.09
N PHE A 358 4.74 13.94 13.24
CA PHE A 358 4.69 15.34 12.80
C PHE A 358 3.48 15.66 11.93
N MET A 359 3.01 14.71 11.12
CA MET A 359 1.73 14.85 10.41
C MET A 359 0.56 15.07 11.38
N THR A 360 0.52 14.28 12.45
CA THR A 360 -0.53 14.40 13.50
C THR A 360 -0.45 15.73 14.22
N LEU A 361 0.76 16.17 14.59
CA LEU A 361 0.98 17.50 15.18
C LEU A 361 0.51 18.60 14.23
N THR A 362 0.87 18.53 12.97
CA THR A 362 0.51 19.50 11.93
C THR A 362 -1.00 19.59 11.78
N PHE A 363 -1.69 18.45 11.62
CA PHE A 363 -3.14 18.39 11.51
C PHE A 363 -3.84 19.05 12.71
N ASN A 364 -3.44 18.66 13.92
CA ASN A 364 -4.00 19.25 15.14
C ASN A 364 -3.74 20.76 15.23
N ARG A 365 -2.54 21.19 14.84
CA ARG A 365 -2.18 22.61 14.86
C ARG A 365 -2.96 23.42 13.84
N MET A 366 -3.12 22.91 12.62
CA MET A 366 -3.94 23.52 11.58
C MET A 366 -5.38 23.73 12.05
N LEU A 367 -6.02 22.70 12.60
CA LEU A 367 -7.39 22.81 13.08
C LEU A 367 -7.52 23.81 14.25
N LYS A 368 -6.56 23.83 15.18
CA LYS A 368 -6.56 24.80 16.30
C LYS A 368 -6.42 26.26 15.81
N ILE A 369 -5.70 26.49 14.72
CA ILE A 369 -5.56 27.85 14.15
C ILE A 369 -6.79 28.22 13.34
N LEU A 370 -7.26 27.33 12.46
CA LEU A 370 -8.35 27.62 11.52
C LEU A 370 -9.73 27.67 12.18
N TYR A 371 -9.95 26.90 13.24
CA TYR A 371 -11.26 26.73 13.89
C TYR A 371 -11.22 27.07 15.39
N LYS A 372 -10.42 28.08 15.77
CA LYS A 372 -10.26 28.54 17.17
C LYS A 372 -11.60 28.88 17.81
N ASP A 373 -12.44 29.63 17.10
CA ASP A 373 -13.71 30.17 17.63
C ASP A 373 -14.88 29.17 17.53
N LYS A 374 -14.84 28.26 16.55
CA LYS A 374 -15.85 27.22 16.33
C LYS A 374 -15.17 25.88 16.07
N PRO A 375 -14.68 25.18 17.12
CA PRO A 375 -13.98 23.92 16.96
C PRO A 375 -14.86 22.85 16.34
N LEU A 376 -14.23 22.00 15.51
CA LEU A 376 -14.91 20.86 14.87
C LEU A 376 -15.33 19.83 15.92
N PRO A 377 -16.50 19.19 15.77
CA PRO A 377 -16.87 18.04 16.60
C PRO A 377 -15.81 16.93 16.53
N LEU A 378 -15.56 16.28 17.67
CA LEU A 378 -14.54 15.23 17.77
C LEU A 378 -14.71 14.13 16.71
N ALA A 379 -15.94 13.70 16.42
CA ALA A 379 -16.22 12.71 15.39
C ALA A 379 -15.70 13.13 14.00
N ILE A 380 -15.96 14.39 13.63
CA ILE A 380 -15.46 14.96 12.36
C ILE A 380 -13.93 15.02 12.38
N LYS A 381 -13.33 15.54 13.45
CA LYS A 381 -11.88 15.65 13.59
C LYS A 381 -11.19 14.30 13.41
N TYR A 382 -11.67 13.26 14.08
CA TYR A 382 -11.07 11.92 13.99
C TYR A 382 -11.31 11.25 12.64
N THR A 383 -12.48 11.42 12.04
CA THR A 383 -12.76 10.86 10.70
C THR A 383 -11.85 11.52 9.65
N LEU A 384 -11.68 12.85 9.72
CA LEU A 384 -10.78 13.58 8.84
C LEU A 384 -9.32 13.16 9.04
N PHE A 385 -8.90 12.93 10.28
CA PHE A 385 -7.56 12.46 10.59
C PHE A 385 -7.32 11.04 10.07
N ALA A 386 -8.28 10.13 10.25
CA ALA A 386 -8.17 8.77 9.73
C ALA A 386 -8.07 8.76 8.20
N LEU A 387 -8.86 9.60 7.50
CA LEU A 387 -8.74 9.78 6.05
C LEU A 387 -7.38 10.36 5.65
N LEU A 388 -6.84 11.32 6.42
CA LEU A 388 -5.49 11.83 6.19
C LEU A 388 -4.43 10.74 6.30
N PHE A 389 -4.50 9.93 7.35
CA PHE A 389 -3.57 8.84 7.59
C PHE A 389 -3.59 7.80 6.47
N LEU A 390 -4.78 7.39 6.02
CA LEU A 390 -4.93 6.46 4.89
C LEU A 390 -4.44 7.05 3.57
N GLY A 391 -4.63 8.36 3.36
CA GLY A 391 -4.33 9.03 2.10
C GLY A 391 -2.93 9.61 1.99
N CYS A 392 -2.14 9.70 3.07
CA CYS A 392 -0.83 10.37 3.04
C CYS A 392 0.29 9.58 2.34
N GLY A 393 0.07 8.30 2.04
CA GLY A 393 1.03 7.46 1.32
C GLY A 393 2.09 6.78 2.20
N VAL A 394 2.21 7.11 3.48
CA VAL A 394 3.26 6.56 4.37
C VAL A 394 3.20 5.04 4.54
N LEU A 395 2.00 4.46 4.48
CA LEU A 395 1.80 3.02 4.65
C LEU A 395 2.47 2.19 3.55
N PHE A 396 2.59 2.75 2.35
CA PHE A 396 3.20 2.07 1.20
C PHE A 396 4.73 1.95 1.29
N ASN A 397 5.38 2.73 2.14
CA ASN A 397 6.80 2.54 2.44
C ASN A 397 7.07 1.29 3.30
N LEU A 398 6.01 0.71 3.89
CA LEU A 398 6.13 -0.43 4.81
C LEU A 398 5.77 -1.76 4.15
N GLU A 399 5.18 -1.75 2.94
CA GLU A 399 4.80 -2.96 2.20
C GLU A 399 6.01 -3.75 1.71
N ARG A 400 7.10 -3.07 1.45
CA ARG A 400 8.35 -3.63 0.99
C ARG A 400 9.51 -2.85 1.60
N PRO A 401 9.84 -3.05 2.90
CA PRO A 401 10.79 -2.21 3.62
C PRO A 401 12.24 -2.52 3.24
N TYR A 402 12.61 -2.25 1.98
CA TYR A 402 13.95 -2.37 1.43
C TYR A 402 14.64 -1.01 1.29
N PHE A 403 15.89 -1.00 0.85
CA PHE A 403 16.68 0.22 0.68
C PHE A 403 16.03 1.28 -0.24
N TYR A 404 15.13 0.88 -1.15
CA TYR A 404 14.38 1.80 -2.01
C TYR A 404 13.47 2.76 -1.21
N GLU A 405 12.86 2.28 -0.15
CA GLU A 405 11.91 3.00 0.68
C GLU A 405 12.59 3.90 1.72
N VAL A 406 13.90 3.77 1.95
CA VAL A 406 14.68 4.64 2.86
C VAL A 406 14.63 6.09 2.40
N SER A 407 14.82 6.33 1.12
CA SER A 407 14.80 7.67 0.53
C SER A 407 13.42 8.32 0.61
N THR A 408 12.35 7.58 0.26
CA THR A 408 10.98 8.08 0.28
C THR A 408 10.46 8.33 1.70
N SER A 409 10.72 7.42 2.64
CA SER A 409 10.30 7.56 4.04
C SER A 409 11.03 8.71 4.76
N SER A 410 12.34 8.88 4.52
CA SER A 410 13.11 9.99 5.08
C SER A 410 12.69 11.34 4.49
N ALA A 411 12.41 11.42 3.18
CA ALA A 411 11.88 12.61 2.54
C ALA A 411 10.50 12.98 3.09
N TYR A 412 9.60 12.00 3.24
CA TYR A 412 8.29 12.20 3.86
C TYR A 412 8.42 12.75 5.28
N MET A 413 9.28 12.16 6.11
CA MET A 413 9.57 12.66 7.47
C MET A 413 9.99 14.12 7.44
N CYS A 414 10.99 14.48 6.63
CA CYS A 414 11.48 15.85 6.51
C CYS A 414 10.38 16.83 6.07
N MET A 415 9.53 16.42 5.10
CA MET A 415 8.41 17.24 4.63
C MET A 415 7.36 17.46 5.72
N MET A 416 7.06 16.46 6.54
CA MET A 416 6.09 16.61 7.64
C MET A 416 6.62 17.51 8.74
N ILE A 417 7.91 17.45 9.05
CA ILE A 417 8.56 18.36 10.02
C ILE A 417 8.58 19.79 9.46
N MET A 418 8.94 19.98 8.21
CA MET A 418 8.90 21.28 7.53
C MET A 418 7.49 21.87 7.61
N LEU A 419 6.46 21.10 7.25
CA LEU A 419 5.06 21.55 7.25
C LEU A 419 4.59 21.93 8.66
N TYR A 420 4.98 21.17 9.68
CA TYR A 420 4.70 21.49 11.08
C TYR A 420 5.25 22.86 11.45
N HIS A 421 6.49 23.16 11.08
CA HIS A 421 7.12 24.43 11.38
C HIS A 421 6.51 25.60 10.59
N LEU A 422 6.14 25.38 9.32
CA LEU A 422 5.41 26.39 8.52
C LEU A 422 4.05 26.78 9.14
N VAL A 423 3.33 25.80 9.64
CA VAL A 423 2.04 26.00 10.29
C VAL A 423 2.22 26.65 11.66
N SER A 424 3.14 26.14 12.47
CA SER A 424 3.35 26.61 13.85
C SER A 424 3.99 28.00 13.91
N GLY A 425 4.80 28.35 12.92
CA GLY A 425 5.39 29.68 12.75
C GLY A 425 4.41 30.76 12.27
N GLY A 426 3.21 30.36 11.82
CA GLY A 426 2.24 31.31 11.27
C GLY A 426 2.55 31.78 9.86
N ILE A 427 3.36 31.02 9.10
CA ILE A 427 3.76 31.33 7.72
C ILE A 427 2.61 30.98 6.77
N LEU A 428 2.02 29.78 6.90
CA LEU A 428 0.89 29.33 6.08
C LEU A 428 -0.45 29.90 6.54
N PHE A 429 -0.64 30.03 7.84
CA PHE A 429 -1.89 30.55 8.45
C PHE A 429 -1.56 31.68 9.41
N LYS A 430 -2.30 32.78 9.33
CA LYS A 430 -2.09 33.93 10.20
C LYS A 430 -2.23 33.51 11.68
N LYS A 431 -1.21 33.79 12.48
CA LYS A 431 -1.16 33.55 13.91
C LYS A 431 -0.97 34.89 14.63
N GLU A 432 -1.70 35.12 15.70
CA GLU A 432 -1.61 36.36 16.50
C GLU A 432 -0.29 36.44 17.29
N ASP A 433 0.15 35.29 17.84
CA ASP A 433 1.40 35.19 18.59
C ASP A 433 2.57 34.82 17.70
N LYS A 434 3.51 35.75 17.53
CA LYS A 434 4.76 35.55 16.76
C LYS A 434 5.91 34.96 17.61
N LYS A 435 5.62 34.51 18.84
CA LYS A 435 6.61 33.89 19.70
C LYS A 435 7.21 32.67 18.99
N TYR A 436 8.52 32.53 19.02
CA TYR A 436 9.28 31.48 18.33
C TYR A 436 9.21 31.49 16.78
N PHE A 437 8.79 32.60 16.16
CA PHE A 437 8.73 32.72 14.70
C PHE A 437 10.07 32.36 14.03
N THR A 438 11.17 32.96 14.50
CA THR A 438 12.52 32.71 13.97
C THR A 438 12.93 31.24 14.08
N TYR A 439 12.65 30.60 15.23
CA TYR A 439 12.90 29.16 15.41
C TYR A 439 12.13 28.34 14.36
N HIS A 440 10.84 28.56 14.20
CA HIS A 440 10.05 27.84 13.22
C HIS A 440 10.51 28.09 11.78
N LEU A 441 10.95 29.31 11.47
CA LEU A 441 11.45 29.68 10.14
C LEU A 441 12.73 28.92 9.79
N VAL A 442 13.73 28.90 10.70
CA VAL A 442 14.97 28.15 10.52
C VAL A 442 14.70 26.67 10.32
N PHE A 443 13.89 26.07 11.20
CA PHE A 443 13.62 24.63 11.13
C PHE A 443 12.76 24.24 9.91
N ALA A 444 11.85 25.10 9.45
CA ALA A 444 11.15 24.87 8.20
C ALA A 444 12.12 24.82 7.01
N SER A 445 13.04 25.79 6.92
CA SER A 445 14.03 25.85 5.85
C SER A 445 15.06 24.70 5.93
N LEU A 446 15.49 24.33 7.15
CA LEU A 446 16.40 23.23 7.40
C LEU A 446 15.80 21.89 6.91
N TRP A 447 14.61 21.55 7.37
CA TRP A 447 13.96 20.29 7.01
C TRP A 447 13.51 20.26 5.56
N GLY A 448 13.17 21.41 4.96
CA GLY A 448 12.93 21.54 3.53
C GLY A 448 14.19 21.25 2.69
N ALA A 449 15.34 21.76 3.11
CA ALA A 449 16.62 21.49 2.47
C ALA A 449 17.03 20.01 2.62
N LEU A 450 16.88 19.43 3.81
CA LEU A 450 17.16 18.02 4.06
C LEU A 450 16.22 17.08 3.26
N ALA A 451 14.98 17.49 3.01
CA ALA A 451 14.07 16.72 2.15
C ALA A 451 14.60 16.63 0.71
N VAL A 452 15.18 17.70 0.17
CA VAL A 452 15.82 17.70 -1.17
C VAL A 452 17.03 16.77 -1.20
N LEU A 453 17.85 16.78 -0.14
CA LEU A 453 18.99 15.88 -0.03
C LEU A 453 18.59 14.42 0.22
N ALA A 454 17.38 14.17 0.73
CA ALA A 454 16.82 12.82 0.83
C ALA A 454 16.34 12.32 -0.53
N ARG A 455 15.70 13.23 -1.30
CA ARG A 455 15.10 12.90 -2.58
C ARG A 455 14.99 14.15 -3.46
N ALA A 456 15.67 14.16 -4.59
CA ALA A 456 15.78 15.33 -5.47
C ALA A 456 14.42 15.88 -5.93
N THR A 457 13.41 15.03 -6.12
CA THR A 457 12.05 15.42 -6.49
C THR A 457 11.37 16.35 -5.48
N MET A 458 11.81 16.36 -4.22
CA MET A 458 11.30 17.26 -3.18
C MET A 458 11.70 18.73 -3.41
N ALA A 459 12.62 19.01 -4.34
CA ALA A 459 12.98 20.36 -4.75
C ALA A 459 11.75 21.16 -5.22
N LEU A 460 10.76 20.52 -5.81
CA LEU A 460 9.51 21.16 -6.22
C LEU A 460 8.76 21.78 -5.03
N TYR A 461 8.71 21.07 -3.89
CA TYR A 461 8.10 21.61 -2.66
C TYR A 461 9.00 22.64 -1.97
N ALA A 462 10.31 22.49 -2.06
CA ALA A 462 11.23 23.52 -1.54
C ALA A 462 11.05 24.85 -2.29
N VAL A 463 10.85 24.83 -3.60
CA VAL A 463 10.47 26.01 -4.39
C VAL A 463 9.14 26.60 -3.91
N CYS A 464 8.12 25.77 -3.67
CA CYS A 464 6.86 26.23 -3.10
C CYS A 464 7.04 26.87 -1.73
N HIS A 465 7.90 26.30 -0.88
CA HIS A 465 8.25 26.90 0.41
C HIS A 465 8.86 28.30 0.25
N LEU A 466 9.84 28.46 -0.64
CA LEU A 466 10.43 29.77 -0.94
C LEU A 466 9.40 30.78 -1.48
N ILE A 467 8.46 30.32 -2.30
CA ILE A 467 7.33 31.15 -2.76
C ILE A 467 6.47 31.60 -1.56
N TYR A 468 6.15 30.70 -0.64
CA TYR A 468 5.41 31.06 0.59
C TYR A 468 6.14 32.09 1.43
N LEU A 469 7.45 31.93 1.60
CA LEU A 469 8.28 32.89 2.31
C LEU A 469 8.27 34.26 1.62
N GLY A 470 8.35 34.28 0.28
CA GLY A 470 8.21 35.48 -0.51
C GLY A 470 6.87 36.20 -0.27
N PHE A 471 5.75 35.48 -0.37
CA PHE A 471 4.43 36.02 -0.07
C PHE A 471 4.34 36.57 1.37
N TYR A 472 4.84 35.81 2.34
CA TYR A 472 4.86 36.24 3.74
C TYR A 472 5.66 37.55 3.91
N PHE A 473 6.87 37.62 3.31
CA PHE A 473 7.71 38.80 3.34
C PHE A 473 7.01 40.04 2.75
N PHE A 474 6.51 39.92 1.50
CA PHE A 474 5.83 41.06 0.83
C PHE A 474 4.61 41.55 1.56
N LYS A 475 3.87 40.67 2.24
CA LYS A 475 2.70 41.03 3.04
C LYS A 475 3.05 41.75 4.33
N ASN A 476 4.15 41.35 4.99
CA ASN A 476 4.50 41.86 6.32
C ASN A 476 5.66 42.87 6.32
N ARG A 477 6.37 43.08 5.20
CA ARG A 477 7.62 43.88 5.11
C ARG A 477 7.51 45.30 5.67
N LYS A 478 6.32 45.92 5.60
CA LYS A 478 6.10 47.28 6.10
C LYS A 478 6.09 47.37 7.64
N GLU A 479 5.82 46.24 8.30
CA GLU A 479 5.78 46.14 9.76
C GLU A 479 7.14 45.66 10.33
N MET A 480 8.09 45.26 9.46
CA MET A 480 9.39 44.73 9.87
C MET A 480 10.48 45.79 9.88
N ASN A 481 11.26 45.81 10.95
CA ASN A 481 12.47 46.62 11.01
C ASN A 481 13.63 45.99 10.26
N LYS A 482 14.74 46.74 10.05
CA LYS A 482 15.90 46.27 9.28
C LYS A 482 16.52 44.96 9.84
N LYS A 483 16.59 44.80 11.15
CA LYS A 483 17.12 43.60 11.80
C LYS A 483 16.22 42.38 11.55
N GLU A 484 14.92 42.56 11.62
CA GLU A 484 13.94 41.52 11.36
C GLU A 484 13.97 41.09 9.89
N ILE A 485 14.16 42.01 8.95
CA ILE A 485 14.32 41.70 7.52
C ILE A 485 15.56 40.85 7.31
N ILE A 486 16.73 41.26 7.82
CA ILE A 486 17.97 40.51 7.70
C ILE A 486 17.81 39.13 8.31
N LEU A 487 17.28 39.04 9.53
CA LEU A 487 17.06 37.78 10.23
C LEU A 487 16.10 36.87 9.46
N PHE A 488 15.05 37.43 8.87
CA PHE A 488 14.11 36.68 8.04
C PHE A 488 14.84 36.02 6.85
N PHE A 489 15.64 36.75 6.09
CA PHE A 489 16.37 36.21 4.94
C PHE A 489 17.45 35.22 5.36
N VAL A 490 18.20 35.52 6.44
CA VAL A 490 19.20 34.57 6.96
C VAL A 490 18.54 33.26 7.37
N CYS A 491 17.48 33.29 8.16
CA CYS A 491 16.78 32.10 8.62
C CYS A 491 16.08 31.31 7.49
N SER A 492 15.63 32.02 6.45
CA SER A 492 14.97 31.41 5.31
C SER A 492 15.91 30.77 4.31
N LEU A 493 17.02 31.44 3.98
CA LEU A 493 17.86 31.09 2.83
C LEU A 493 19.13 30.35 3.22
N VAL A 494 19.74 30.65 4.38
CA VAL A 494 21.01 30.04 4.78
C VAL A 494 20.93 28.51 4.88
N PRO A 495 19.88 27.89 5.47
CA PRO A 495 19.79 26.44 5.46
C PRO A 495 19.77 25.84 4.05
N TYR A 496 19.02 26.45 3.12
CA TYR A 496 19.03 26.02 1.72
C TYR A 496 20.37 26.22 1.02
N ALA A 497 21.05 27.34 1.30
CA ALA A 497 22.38 27.61 0.75
C ALA A 497 23.42 26.58 1.23
N ILE A 498 23.42 26.28 2.53
CA ILE A 498 24.34 25.28 3.11
C ILE A 498 24.09 23.89 2.50
N PHE A 499 22.88 23.38 2.60
CA PHE A 499 22.57 22.02 2.16
C PHE A 499 22.53 21.89 0.64
N GLY A 500 22.14 22.94 -0.09
CA GLY A 500 22.28 23.02 -1.54
C GLY A 500 23.75 22.96 -1.97
N SER A 501 24.64 23.68 -1.27
CA SER A 501 26.08 23.59 -1.52
C SER A 501 26.64 22.19 -1.23
N VAL A 502 26.19 21.55 -0.14
CA VAL A 502 26.56 20.15 0.15
C VAL A 502 26.14 19.23 -1.00
N GLN A 503 24.93 19.38 -1.55
CA GLN A 503 24.48 18.59 -2.69
C GLN A 503 25.32 18.87 -3.94
N CYS A 504 25.57 20.13 -4.26
CA CYS A 504 26.40 20.51 -5.40
C CYS A 504 27.83 19.94 -5.28
N ILE A 505 28.44 20.05 -4.12
CA ILE A 505 29.80 19.51 -3.86
C ILE A 505 29.77 17.98 -3.98
N TYR A 506 28.77 17.32 -3.42
CA TYR A 506 28.62 15.86 -3.52
C TYR A 506 28.46 15.41 -4.97
N ASN A 507 27.67 16.11 -5.78
CA ASN A 507 27.53 15.84 -7.21
C ASN A 507 28.85 16.03 -7.96
N TYR A 508 29.56 17.13 -7.69
CA TYR A 508 30.85 17.44 -8.32
C TYR A 508 31.91 16.38 -8.00
N LEU A 509 31.98 15.93 -6.74
CA LEU A 509 32.92 14.89 -6.33
C LEU A 509 32.63 13.52 -6.97
N ARG A 510 31.38 13.26 -7.36
CA ARG A 510 31.00 12.01 -8.03
C ARG A 510 31.19 12.08 -9.54
N PHE A 511 30.69 13.15 -10.16
CA PHE A 511 30.50 13.23 -11.62
C PHE A 511 31.23 14.40 -12.30
N GLY A 512 31.92 15.24 -11.54
CA GLY A 512 32.58 16.43 -12.09
C GLY A 512 31.64 17.56 -12.50
N SER A 513 30.35 17.46 -12.13
CA SER A 513 29.29 18.45 -12.41
C SER A 513 28.49 18.76 -11.16
N PHE A 514 28.16 20.03 -10.90
CA PHE A 514 27.36 20.44 -9.75
C PHE A 514 25.89 20.03 -9.85
N PHE A 515 25.37 19.89 -11.07
CA PHE A 515 23.95 19.66 -11.34
C PHE A 515 23.65 18.28 -11.91
N ASP A 516 24.62 17.39 -11.96
CA ASP A 516 24.42 16.00 -12.35
C ASP A 516 24.08 15.14 -11.12
N PHE A 517 22.88 14.57 -11.12
CA PHE A 517 22.42 13.69 -10.07
C PHE A 517 22.70 12.20 -10.33
N GLY A 518 23.23 11.89 -11.51
CA GLY A 518 23.75 10.58 -11.86
C GLY A 518 22.73 9.54 -12.31
N ILE A 519 21.45 9.89 -12.50
CA ILE A 519 20.42 8.93 -12.90
C ILE A 519 20.78 8.19 -14.19
N GLU A 520 21.47 8.86 -15.12
CA GLU A 520 21.92 8.32 -16.41
C GLU A 520 22.99 7.23 -16.26
N TYR A 521 23.64 7.15 -15.11
CA TYR A 521 24.71 6.18 -14.83
C TYR A 521 24.20 4.96 -14.05
N SER A 522 22.90 4.81 -13.91
CA SER A 522 22.27 3.75 -13.12
C SER A 522 22.33 2.39 -13.83
N LEU A 523 22.81 1.37 -13.13
CA LEU A 523 22.83 -0.02 -13.58
C LEU A 523 21.53 -0.71 -13.15
N THR A 524 20.44 -0.38 -13.81
CA THR A 524 19.09 -0.83 -13.47
C THR A 524 18.40 -1.52 -14.67
N ILE A 525 17.10 -1.62 -14.65
CA ILE A 525 16.24 -2.30 -15.63
C ILE A 525 16.22 -1.68 -17.03
N ALA A 526 16.64 -0.41 -17.18
CA ALA A 526 16.62 0.32 -18.43
C ALA A 526 17.88 1.17 -18.59
N ASP A 527 18.24 1.47 -19.82
CA ASP A 527 19.27 2.43 -20.17
C ASP A 527 18.72 3.86 -20.10
N PHE A 528 18.75 4.47 -18.92
CA PHE A 528 18.24 5.82 -18.70
C PHE A 528 19.02 6.89 -19.47
N LYS A 529 20.27 6.62 -19.84
CA LYS A 529 21.09 7.56 -20.61
C LYS A 529 20.60 7.73 -22.05
N ASN A 530 20.17 6.62 -22.65
CA ASN A 530 19.75 6.58 -24.06
C ASN A 530 18.23 6.43 -24.21
N MET A 531 17.46 6.46 -23.11
CA MET A 531 16.01 6.29 -23.13
C MET A 531 15.33 7.52 -23.73
N PRO A 532 14.66 7.41 -24.89
CA PRO A 532 13.95 8.54 -25.48
C PRO A 532 12.71 8.90 -24.66
N PHE A 533 12.35 10.18 -24.68
CA PHE A 533 11.12 10.63 -24.04
C PHE A 533 9.89 10.08 -24.77
N HIS A 534 9.00 9.44 -24.02
CA HIS A 534 7.71 8.94 -24.53
C HIS A 534 6.55 9.53 -23.74
N PHE A 535 5.71 10.31 -24.41
CA PHE A 535 4.53 10.92 -23.78
C PHE A 535 3.52 9.85 -23.29
N GLY A 536 3.44 8.70 -23.97
CA GLY A 536 2.63 7.55 -23.50
C GLY A 536 2.98 7.09 -22.11
N ASN A 537 4.26 7.09 -21.72
CA ASN A 537 4.71 6.75 -20.37
C ASN A 537 4.25 7.78 -19.32
N VAL A 538 4.17 9.06 -19.68
CA VAL A 538 3.61 10.10 -18.80
C VAL A 538 2.13 9.84 -18.53
N LEU A 539 1.36 9.50 -19.57
CA LEU A 539 -0.06 9.13 -19.43
C LEU A 539 -0.22 7.84 -18.61
N THR A 540 0.67 6.87 -18.82
CA THR A 540 0.73 5.62 -18.05
C THR A 540 0.95 5.92 -16.55
N SER A 541 1.90 6.80 -16.21
CA SER A 541 2.13 7.24 -14.84
C SER A 541 0.89 7.93 -14.26
N LEU A 542 0.36 8.95 -14.94
CA LEU A 542 -0.79 9.71 -14.46
C LEU A 542 -2.01 8.81 -14.23
N TYR A 543 -2.31 7.91 -15.18
CA TYR A 543 -3.43 6.99 -15.01
C TYR A 543 -3.25 6.06 -13.82
N ASN A 544 -2.15 5.28 -13.78
CA ASN A 544 -1.99 4.25 -12.78
C ASN A 544 -1.85 4.82 -11.35
N PHE A 545 -1.13 5.93 -11.17
CA PHE A 545 -1.01 6.55 -9.86
C PHE A 545 -2.27 7.29 -9.39
N LEU A 546 -3.02 7.90 -10.30
CA LEU A 546 -4.13 8.77 -9.91
C LEU A 546 -5.51 8.12 -10.12
N PHE A 547 -5.72 7.40 -11.22
CA PHE A 547 -7.05 6.99 -11.69
C PHE A 547 -7.18 5.48 -11.96
N GLY A 548 -6.13 4.68 -11.77
CA GLY A 548 -6.15 3.23 -11.98
C GLY A 548 -7.33 2.57 -11.27
N LEU A 549 -8.14 1.80 -12.02
CA LEU A 549 -9.35 1.18 -11.49
C LEU A 549 -9.03 -0.17 -10.82
N PRO A 550 -9.63 -0.50 -9.68
CA PRO A 550 -9.53 -1.83 -9.10
C PRO A 550 -10.34 -2.83 -9.93
N ILE A 551 -9.81 -4.03 -10.05
CA ILE A 551 -10.47 -5.17 -10.69
C ILE A 551 -10.64 -6.26 -9.63
N PRO A 552 -11.84 -6.84 -9.44
CA PRO A 552 -12.01 -8.02 -8.60
C PRO A 552 -11.19 -9.19 -9.18
N THR A 553 -10.50 -9.92 -8.33
CA THR A 553 -9.74 -11.09 -8.75
C THR A 553 -9.96 -12.25 -7.82
N ALA A 554 -9.91 -13.46 -8.38
CA ALA A 554 -9.98 -14.69 -7.61
C ALA A 554 -8.64 -15.06 -6.94
N ASN A 555 -7.53 -14.51 -7.44
CA ASN A 555 -6.17 -14.97 -7.10
C ASN A 555 -5.43 -14.09 -6.09
N SER A 556 -6.04 -13.00 -5.63
CA SER A 556 -5.44 -12.14 -4.60
C SER A 556 -6.52 -11.59 -3.66
N PHE A 557 -6.09 -11.04 -2.55
CA PHE A 557 -6.96 -10.50 -1.52
C PHE A 557 -7.89 -9.42 -2.10
N PHE A 558 -9.12 -9.77 -2.46
CA PHE A 558 -10.25 -8.96 -2.93
C PHE A 558 -10.10 -8.17 -4.22
N MET A 559 -9.08 -7.36 -4.36
CA MET A 559 -8.95 -6.41 -5.45
C MET A 559 -7.54 -6.38 -5.99
N TYR A 560 -7.50 -6.27 -7.28
CA TYR A 560 -6.31 -6.16 -8.08
C TYR A 560 -6.48 -4.95 -8.99
N GLY A 561 -5.48 -4.13 -9.13
CA GLY A 561 -5.52 -3.03 -10.09
C GLY A 561 -4.89 -3.49 -11.38
N ALA A 562 -5.59 -3.36 -12.50
CA ALA A 562 -4.94 -3.61 -13.78
C ALA A 562 -3.94 -2.51 -14.09
N ASN A 563 -2.71 -2.88 -14.37
CA ASN A 563 -1.72 -1.97 -14.92
C ASN A 563 -2.09 -1.64 -16.38
N VAL A 564 -2.33 -0.36 -16.65
CA VAL A 564 -2.65 0.12 -18.00
C VAL A 564 -1.43 0.82 -18.58
N HIS A 565 -1.01 0.42 -19.78
CA HIS A 565 0.09 1.02 -20.50
C HIS A 565 -0.40 1.68 -21.78
N PHE A 566 -0.14 2.98 -21.95
CA PHE A 566 -0.57 3.78 -23.10
C PHE A 566 0.38 3.72 -24.30
N GLY A 567 1.16 2.65 -24.40
CA GLY A 567 1.84 2.22 -25.62
C GLY A 567 3.24 2.76 -25.88
N GLY A 568 3.98 2.06 -26.69
CA GLY A 568 5.13 2.48 -27.48
C GLY A 568 6.51 2.28 -26.88
N ALA A 569 6.70 2.39 -25.58
CA ALA A 569 8.01 2.25 -24.94
C ALA A 569 7.93 1.39 -23.68
N TYR A 570 9.04 0.81 -23.29
CA TYR A 570 9.13 0.09 -22.03
C TYR A 570 8.75 1.00 -20.86
N TYR A 571 7.88 0.48 -19.98
CA TYR A 571 7.49 1.11 -18.73
C TYR A 571 7.51 0.06 -17.62
N PHE A 572 8.22 0.35 -16.55
CA PHE A 572 8.36 -0.59 -15.45
C PHE A 572 7.17 -0.53 -14.48
N PHE A 573 6.64 -1.68 -14.14
CA PHE A 573 5.66 -1.84 -13.05
C PHE A 573 6.27 -2.74 -11.98
N GLU A 574 6.52 -2.18 -10.79
CA GLU A 574 7.06 -2.94 -9.65
C GLU A 574 6.05 -3.97 -9.13
N THR A 575 4.77 -3.70 -9.29
CA THR A 575 3.67 -4.59 -8.92
C THR A 575 2.73 -4.79 -10.10
N SER A 576 2.13 -5.96 -10.16
CA SER A 576 1.06 -6.25 -11.12
C SER A 576 -0.25 -5.52 -10.81
N SER A 577 -0.32 -4.78 -9.71
CA SER A 577 -1.52 -4.12 -9.23
C SER A 577 -1.30 -2.62 -9.04
N SER A 578 -2.16 -1.80 -9.66
CA SER A 578 -2.17 -0.35 -9.47
C SER A 578 -3.60 0.15 -9.23
N VAL A 579 -3.85 0.69 -8.03
CA VAL A 579 -5.12 1.37 -7.72
C VAL A 579 -4.85 2.84 -7.49
N GLY A 580 -5.41 3.67 -8.37
CA GLY A 580 -5.17 5.11 -8.38
C GLY A 580 -5.64 5.83 -7.12
N LEU A 581 -4.93 6.89 -6.74
CA LEU A 581 -5.17 7.62 -5.51
C LEU A 581 -6.60 8.19 -5.41
N PHE A 582 -7.14 8.75 -6.51
CA PHE A 582 -8.50 9.31 -6.55
C PHE A 582 -9.60 8.25 -6.46
N ILE A 583 -9.29 7.02 -6.87
CA ILE A 583 -10.20 5.88 -6.72
C ILE A 583 -10.13 5.34 -5.30
N ARG A 584 -8.93 5.16 -4.77
CA ARG A 584 -8.71 4.70 -3.39
C ARG A 584 -9.22 5.68 -2.34
N MET A 585 -9.14 6.98 -2.64
CA MET A 585 -9.51 8.09 -1.76
C MET A 585 -10.54 9.00 -2.44
N PRO A 586 -11.83 8.62 -2.56
CA PRO A 586 -12.81 9.40 -3.30
C PRO A 586 -13.03 10.83 -2.77
N ILE A 587 -12.69 11.09 -1.50
CA ILE A 587 -12.71 12.45 -0.93
C ILE A 587 -11.85 13.44 -1.74
N LEU A 588 -10.84 12.98 -2.47
CA LEU A 588 -9.97 13.84 -3.27
C LEU A 588 -10.69 14.52 -4.43
N TRP A 589 -11.77 13.94 -4.96
CA TRP A 589 -12.57 14.57 -6.01
C TRP A 589 -13.17 15.92 -5.57
N LEU A 590 -13.31 16.14 -4.26
CA LEU A 590 -13.76 17.41 -3.71
C LEU A 590 -12.80 18.58 -4.02
N ILE A 591 -11.53 18.31 -4.31
CA ILE A 591 -10.56 19.33 -4.74
C ILE A 591 -11.03 20.04 -5.99
N PHE A 592 -11.66 19.32 -6.92
CA PHE A 592 -12.15 19.87 -8.17
C PHE A 592 -13.55 20.50 -8.08
N VAL A 593 -14.34 20.12 -7.08
CA VAL A 593 -15.74 20.55 -6.94
C VAL A 593 -15.89 21.74 -5.98
N LEU A 594 -15.35 21.63 -4.76
CA LEU A 594 -15.59 22.62 -3.69
C LEU A 594 -15.03 24.03 -3.97
N PRO A 595 -13.87 24.21 -4.63
CA PRO A 595 -13.38 25.56 -4.94
C PRO A 595 -14.27 26.37 -5.86
N PHE A 596 -15.06 25.70 -6.74
CA PHE A 596 -15.98 26.36 -7.67
C PHE A 596 -17.28 26.80 -7.00
N ILE A 597 -17.64 26.20 -5.87
CA ILE A 597 -18.82 26.57 -5.09
C ILE A 597 -18.58 27.90 -4.34
N ASN A 598 -17.34 28.19 -3.96
CA ASN A 598 -16.94 29.40 -3.26
C ASN A 598 -16.38 30.43 -4.24
N LYS A 599 -17.17 31.43 -4.63
CA LYS A 599 -16.73 32.51 -5.54
C LYS A 599 -15.66 33.37 -4.87
N ALA A 600 -14.42 33.28 -5.33
CA ALA A 600 -13.32 34.15 -4.91
C ALA A 600 -13.15 35.33 -5.88
N THR A 601 -12.78 36.51 -5.36
CA THR A 601 -12.48 37.71 -6.15
C THR A 601 -11.08 37.63 -6.81
N GLY A 602 -10.79 38.48 -7.83
CA GLY A 602 -9.60 38.33 -8.68
C GLY A 602 -8.24 38.29 -7.95
N LYS A 603 -8.03 39.10 -6.90
CA LYS A 603 -6.77 39.09 -6.11
C LYS A 603 -6.66 37.84 -5.23
N GLU A 604 -7.79 37.42 -4.65
CA GLU A 604 -7.85 36.17 -3.89
C GLU A 604 -7.65 34.93 -4.78
N ARG A 605 -8.01 34.99 -6.08
CA ARG A 605 -7.75 33.91 -7.02
C ARG A 605 -6.26 33.62 -7.21
N LEU A 606 -5.40 34.64 -7.33
CA LEU A 606 -3.96 34.47 -7.46
C LEU A 606 -3.33 33.91 -6.18
N GLU A 607 -3.72 34.44 -5.01
CA GLU A 607 -3.27 33.87 -3.73
C GLU A 607 -3.70 32.41 -3.59
N HIS A 608 -4.94 32.07 -3.96
CA HIS A 608 -5.43 30.68 -3.96
C HIS A 608 -4.66 29.77 -4.92
N LEU A 609 -4.31 30.27 -6.13
CA LEU A 609 -3.54 29.49 -7.09
C LEU A 609 -2.15 29.17 -6.55
N PHE A 610 -1.38 30.16 -6.10
CA PHE A 610 0.01 29.96 -5.67
C PHE A 610 0.15 29.34 -4.29
N LEU A 611 -0.76 29.61 -3.35
CA LEU A 611 -0.64 29.13 -1.97
C LEU A 611 -1.34 27.78 -1.73
N ARG A 612 -2.27 27.38 -2.59
CA ARG A 612 -3.07 26.16 -2.40
C ARG A 612 -2.98 25.21 -3.58
N TRP A 613 -3.30 25.68 -4.80
CA TRP A 613 -3.34 24.81 -5.95
C TRP A 613 -1.95 24.37 -6.43
N LEU A 614 -0.97 25.27 -6.44
CA LEU A 614 0.38 24.95 -6.86
C LEU A 614 0.98 23.80 -5.99
N PRO A 615 1.12 23.94 -4.66
CA PRO A 615 1.74 22.89 -3.85
C PRO A 615 0.85 21.67 -3.62
N CYS A 616 -0.48 21.83 -3.61
CA CYS A 616 -1.38 20.76 -3.24
C CYS A 616 -1.97 19.97 -4.42
N VAL A 617 -1.91 20.50 -5.64
CA VAL A 617 -2.47 19.85 -6.83
C VAL A 617 -1.44 19.80 -7.97
N ILE A 618 -0.92 20.96 -8.41
CA ILE A 618 -0.07 21.03 -9.59
C ILE A 618 1.24 20.26 -9.37
N ILE A 619 1.94 20.51 -8.25
CA ILE A 619 3.19 19.79 -7.94
C ILE A 619 2.98 18.28 -7.79
N PRO A 620 1.97 17.76 -7.05
CA PRO A 620 1.64 16.35 -7.04
C PRO A 620 1.47 15.73 -8.43
N PHE A 621 0.75 16.40 -9.34
CA PHE A 621 0.59 15.91 -10.73
C PHE A 621 1.91 15.92 -11.50
N ILE A 622 2.74 16.95 -11.33
CA ILE A 622 4.08 17.00 -11.91
C ILE A 622 4.96 15.87 -11.36
N GLN A 623 4.91 15.62 -10.05
CA GLN A 623 5.67 14.54 -9.44
C GLN A 623 5.29 13.17 -9.99
N VAL A 624 3.99 12.93 -10.22
CA VAL A 624 3.54 11.71 -10.89
C VAL A 624 4.02 11.68 -12.35
N ALA A 625 3.90 12.80 -13.07
CA ALA A 625 4.31 12.87 -14.47
C ALA A 625 5.79 12.56 -14.68
N ILE A 626 6.68 13.05 -13.82
CA ILE A 626 8.13 12.81 -13.94
C ILE A 626 8.55 11.37 -13.63
N THR A 627 7.66 10.52 -13.09
CA THR A 627 7.94 9.08 -12.93
C THR A 627 7.87 8.29 -14.23
N TRP A 628 7.61 8.95 -15.37
CA TRP A 628 7.53 8.32 -16.70
C TRP A 628 8.75 7.45 -17.04
N GLN A 629 9.92 7.82 -16.52
CA GLN A 629 11.19 7.11 -16.71
C GLN A 629 11.40 6.01 -15.67
N SER A 630 11.07 6.29 -14.41
CA SER A 630 11.30 5.36 -13.28
C SER A 630 10.23 4.27 -13.13
N GLY A 631 9.07 4.44 -13.81
CA GLY A 631 7.97 3.49 -13.73
C GLY A 631 7.06 3.67 -12.51
N TYR A 632 6.16 2.69 -12.32
CA TYR A 632 5.20 2.65 -11.21
C TYR A 632 5.76 1.87 -10.03
N ALA A 633 5.78 2.51 -8.85
CA ALA A 633 6.08 1.87 -7.59
C ALA A 633 5.24 2.51 -6.46
N THR A 634 4.64 1.69 -5.59
CA THR A 634 3.70 2.17 -4.56
C THR A 634 4.35 3.13 -3.56
N ARG A 635 5.65 2.99 -3.28
CA ARG A 635 6.41 3.92 -2.41
C ARG A 635 6.34 5.39 -2.85
N TYR A 636 6.14 5.67 -4.14
CA TYR A 636 6.06 7.05 -4.64
C TYR A 636 4.80 7.79 -4.20
N PHE A 637 3.76 7.09 -3.71
CA PHE A 637 2.61 7.76 -3.09
C PHE A 637 3.01 8.67 -1.93
N SER A 638 4.06 8.35 -1.18
CA SER A 638 4.56 9.19 -0.09
C SER A 638 5.13 10.53 -0.55
N ASP A 639 5.47 10.69 -1.83
CA ASP A 639 5.99 11.94 -2.39
C ASP A 639 4.88 12.97 -2.67
N PHE A 640 3.69 12.51 -3.10
CA PHE A 640 2.66 13.40 -3.66
C PHE A 640 1.25 13.25 -3.04
N ALA A 641 0.95 12.16 -2.34
CA ALA A 641 -0.41 11.92 -1.87
C ALA A 641 -0.81 12.80 -0.67
N TRP A 642 0.13 13.09 0.23
CA TRP A 642 -0.14 13.88 1.44
C TRP A 642 -0.64 15.32 1.17
N PRO A 643 -0.12 16.11 0.21
CA PRO A 643 -0.62 17.46 -0.01
C PRO A 643 -2.02 17.47 -0.60
N LEU A 644 -2.32 16.55 -1.54
CA LEU A 644 -3.66 16.34 -2.09
C LEU A 644 -4.65 16.03 -0.96
N THR A 645 -4.27 15.12 -0.06
CA THR A 645 -5.14 14.67 1.03
C THR A 645 -5.36 15.77 2.07
N PHE A 646 -4.32 16.48 2.49
CA PHE A 646 -4.46 17.66 3.36
C PHE A 646 -5.40 18.70 2.76
N PHE A 647 -5.27 19.00 1.48
CA PHE A 647 -6.10 20.00 0.81
C PHE A 647 -7.58 19.58 0.78
N ALA A 648 -7.88 18.35 0.36
CA ALA A 648 -9.25 17.82 0.36
C ALA A 648 -9.89 17.88 1.76
N ILE A 649 -9.15 17.46 2.78
CA ILE A 649 -9.61 17.47 4.18
C ILE A 649 -9.88 18.88 4.68
N LEU A 650 -9.03 19.85 4.37
CA LEU A 650 -9.23 21.23 4.77
C LEU A 650 -10.43 21.88 4.06
N LEU A 651 -10.67 21.53 2.78
CA LEU A 651 -11.84 22.01 2.03
C LEU A 651 -13.15 21.50 2.65
N ILE A 652 -13.25 20.20 2.94
CA ILE A 652 -14.48 19.64 3.53
C ILE A 652 -14.66 20.07 4.98
N ALA A 653 -13.58 20.22 5.75
CA ALA A 653 -13.62 20.76 7.11
C ALA A 653 -14.16 22.18 7.12
N LYS A 654 -13.71 23.03 6.17
CA LYS A 654 -14.22 24.38 5.99
C LYS A 654 -15.71 24.37 5.64
N GLN A 655 -16.12 23.54 4.69
CA GLN A 655 -17.52 23.42 4.29
C GLN A 655 -18.42 22.98 5.45
N TYR A 656 -17.97 21.99 6.26
CA TYR A 656 -18.69 21.55 7.44
C TYR A 656 -18.83 22.68 8.49
N ASN A 657 -17.75 23.43 8.74
CA ASN A 657 -17.74 24.48 9.76
C ASN A 657 -18.61 25.69 9.39
N GLN A 658 -18.66 26.06 8.08
CA GLN A 658 -19.44 27.19 7.57
C GLN A 658 -20.94 26.87 7.44
N THR A 659 -21.32 25.59 7.37
CA THR A 659 -22.71 25.19 7.22
C THR A 659 -23.43 25.22 8.57
N GLU A 660 -24.56 25.95 8.64
CA GLU A 660 -25.43 25.97 9.81
C GLU A 660 -26.56 24.95 9.73
N ASN A 661 -26.90 24.51 8.52
CA ASN A 661 -27.97 23.52 8.27
C ASN A 661 -27.54 22.12 8.80
N GLU A 662 -28.23 21.67 9.83
CA GLU A 662 -27.97 20.38 10.48
C GLU A 662 -28.10 19.18 9.54
N ARG A 663 -29.02 19.24 8.56
CA ARG A 663 -29.16 18.14 7.56
C ARG A 663 -27.93 18.04 6.69
N VAL A 664 -27.40 19.17 6.21
CA VAL A 664 -26.19 19.21 5.41
C VAL A 664 -24.98 18.73 6.22
N GLN A 665 -24.85 19.13 7.50
CA GLN A 665 -23.80 18.63 8.39
C GLN A 665 -23.87 17.09 8.56
N LYS A 666 -25.06 16.54 8.73
CA LYS A 666 -25.27 15.08 8.80
C LYS A 666 -24.92 14.37 7.49
N THR A 667 -25.27 14.99 6.34
CA THR A 667 -24.90 14.45 5.02
C THR A 667 -23.39 14.45 4.82
N ILE A 668 -22.69 15.55 5.15
CA ILE A 668 -21.22 15.62 5.10
C ILE A 668 -20.60 14.56 5.99
N PHE A 669 -21.12 14.37 7.21
CA PHE A 669 -20.61 13.35 8.11
C PHE A 669 -20.82 11.94 7.57
N GLY A 670 -22.00 11.64 7.05
CA GLY A 670 -22.27 10.35 6.38
C GLY A 670 -21.34 10.09 5.19
N PHE A 671 -21.11 11.12 4.36
CA PHE A 671 -20.15 11.06 3.26
C PHE A 671 -18.71 10.77 3.74
N LEU A 672 -18.25 11.44 4.79
CA LEU A 672 -16.93 11.22 5.39
C LEU A 672 -16.78 9.79 5.93
N VAL A 673 -17.80 9.28 6.59
CA VAL A 673 -17.80 7.89 7.11
C VAL A 673 -17.81 6.88 5.97
N GLY A 674 -18.63 7.09 4.94
CA GLY A 674 -18.63 6.25 3.73
C GLY A 674 -17.26 6.22 3.03
N ASN A 675 -16.63 7.40 2.89
CA ASN A 675 -15.27 7.48 2.35
C ASN A 675 -14.25 6.74 3.23
N LEU A 676 -14.35 6.88 4.56
CA LEU A 676 -13.44 6.20 5.48
C LEU A 676 -13.55 4.68 5.35
N LEU A 677 -14.78 4.15 5.29
CA LEU A 677 -15.05 2.72 5.09
C LEU A 677 -14.45 2.21 3.78
N PHE A 678 -14.79 2.87 2.68
CA PHE A 678 -14.33 2.49 1.36
C PHE A 678 -12.80 2.60 1.25
N SER A 679 -12.22 3.73 1.67
CA SER A 679 -10.77 3.95 1.60
C SER A 679 -9.99 2.99 2.49
N SER A 680 -10.52 2.64 3.68
CA SER A 680 -9.90 1.62 4.53
C SER A 680 -9.90 0.26 3.86
N PHE A 681 -11.03 -0.17 3.29
CA PHE A 681 -11.15 -1.43 2.59
C PHE A 681 -10.17 -1.53 1.41
N VAL A 682 -10.20 -0.55 0.50
CA VAL A 682 -9.31 -0.56 -0.68
C VAL A 682 -7.84 -0.46 -0.27
N THR A 683 -7.50 0.34 0.74
CA THR A 683 -6.11 0.46 1.22
C THR A 683 -5.61 -0.86 1.80
N ILE A 684 -6.43 -1.57 2.58
CA ILE A 684 -6.08 -2.90 3.09
C ILE A 684 -5.83 -3.87 1.93
N CYS A 685 -6.73 -3.91 0.93
CA CYS A 685 -6.55 -4.77 -0.24
C CYS A 685 -5.23 -4.48 -0.98
N VAL A 686 -4.89 -3.20 -1.19
CA VAL A 686 -3.66 -2.80 -1.89
C VAL A 686 -2.42 -3.14 -1.07
N ILE A 687 -2.42 -2.88 0.24
CA ILE A 687 -1.29 -3.19 1.13
C ILE A 687 -0.95 -4.68 1.06
N PHE A 688 -1.94 -5.57 1.04
CA PHE A 688 -1.70 -7.00 1.04
C PHE A 688 -1.37 -7.61 -0.33
N VAL A 689 -1.34 -6.84 -1.41
CA VAL A 689 -0.96 -7.32 -2.76
C VAL A 689 0.46 -7.89 -2.81
N TYR A 690 1.38 -7.39 -1.99
CA TYR A 690 2.77 -7.85 -1.98
C TYR A 690 3.03 -9.16 -1.24
N VAL A 691 2.08 -9.69 -0.46
CA VAL A 691 2.28 -10.90 0.34
C VAL A 691 2.81 -12.08 -0.48
N PRO A 692 2.29 -12.39 -1.68
CA PRO A 692 2.81 -13.50 -2.47
C PRO A 692 4.27 -13.35 -2.90
N MET A 693 4.79 -12.13 -2.97
CA MET A 693 6.16 -11.85 -3.41
C MET A 693 7.20 -11.98 -2.29
N LEU A 694 6.77 -11.90 -1.03
CA LEU A 694 7.67 -11.81 0.14
C LEU A 694 7.97 -13.15 0.80
N THR A 695 7.27 -14.21 0.42
CA THR A 695 7.42 -15.56 1.00
C THR A 695 8.78 -16.23 0.76
N HIS A 696 9.69 -15.59 0.05
CA HIS A 696 11.03 -16.12 -0.22
C HIS A 696 12.06 -15.91 0.90
N HIS A 697 11.73 -15.17 1.96
CA HIS A 697 12.70 -14.82 3.02
C HIS A 697 12.38 -15.40 4.40
N ALA A 698 11.51 -16.38 4.45
CA ALA A 698 10.73 -16.70 5.61
C ALA A 698 11.25 -17.80 6.51
N GLY A 699 11.20 -17.56 7.81
CA GLY A 699 11.13 -18.56 8.86
C GLY A 699 9.70 -19.07 9.11
N ALA A 700 9.50 -19.92 10.12
CA ALA A 700 8.20 -20.56 10.44
C ALA A 700 7.03 -19.57 10.67
N LEU A 701 7.32 -18.34 11.12
CA LEU A 701 6.31 -17.29 11.32
C LEU A 701 5.72 -16.81 10.00
N ASP A 702 6.53 -16.63 8.95
CA ASP A 702 6.07 -16.17 7.64
C ASP A 702 5.16 -17.20 6.98
N TRP A 703 5.44 -18.50 7.18
CA TRP A 703 4.56 -19.55 6.70
C TRP A 703 3.16 -19.48 7.32
N ALA A 704 3.06 -19.26 8.64
CA ALA A 704 1.78 -19.11 9.32
C ALA A 704 1.01 -17.87 8.85
N TYR A 705 1.69 -16.73 8.62
CA TYR A 705 1.09 -15.52 8.08
C TYR A 705 0.62 -15.69 6.65
N THR A 706 1.42 -16.31 5.80
CA THR A 706 1.06 -16.57 4.40
C THR A 706 -0.14 -17.51 4.31
N ARG A 707 -0.17 -18.57 5.10
CA ARG A 707 -1.31 -19.47 5.21
C ARG A 707 -2.57 -18.73 5.66
N PHE A 708 -2.46 -17.90 6.70
CA PHE A 708 -3.57 -17.09 7.17
C PHE A 708 -4.08 -16.10 6.11
N TYR A 709 -3.19 -15.48 5.35
CA TYR A 709 -3.53 -14.58 4.26
C TYR A 709 -4.36 -15.29 3.18
N TYR A 710 -3.91 -16.43 2.70
CA TYR A 710 -4.66 -17.19 1.68
C TYR A 710 -5.98 -17.72 2.22
N TYR A 711 -5.97 -18.22 3.43
CA TYR A 711 -7.19 -18.64 4.11
C TYR A 711 -8.20 -17.49 4.25
N LEU A 712 -7.77 -16.34 4.72
CA LEU A 712 -8.63 -15.17 4.87
C LEU A 712 -9.10 -14.64 3.51
N GLY A 713 -8.23 -14.64 2.50
CA GLY A 713 -8.58 -14.26 1.13
C GLY A 713 -9.64 -15.17 0.55
N HIS A 714 -9.50 -16.49 0.71
CA HIS A 714 -10.51 -17.46 0.29
C HIS A 714 -11.83 -17.27 1.03
N GLU A 715 -11.76 -17.14 2.34
CA GLU A 715 -12.91 -16.91 3.21
C GLU A 715 -13.72 -15.65 2.85
N LEU A 716 -13.07 -14.59 2.39
CA LEU A 716 -13.69 -13.31 2.09
C LEU A 716 -14.09 -13.14 0.62
N ASN A 717 -13.57 -13.95 -0.29
CA ASN A 717 -13.86 -13.92 -1.72
C ASN A 717 -15.14 -14.71 -2.05
N PHE A 718 -16.29 -14.15 -1.74
CA PHE A 718 -17.60 -14.81 -1.96
C PHE A 718 -18.02 -14.95 -3.44
N TRP A 719 -17.33 -14.29 -4.35
CA TRP A 719 -17.61 -14.34 -5.80
C TRP A 719 -16.89 -15.49 -6.54
N ARG A 720 -16.03 -16.24 -5.89
CA ARG A 720 -15.38 -17.44 -6.44
C ARG A 720 -16.34 -18.56 -6.76
#